data_b4e40fb5a9a61ee94d32513c9839a5e7
#
_entry.id   b4e40fb5a9a61ee94d32513c9839a5e7
#
_cell.length_a   1.000
_cell.length_b   1.000
_cell.length_c   1.000
_cell.angle_alpha   90.00
_cell.angle_beta   90.00
_cell.angle_gamma   90.00
#
_symmetry.space_group_name_H-M   'P 1'
#
loop_
_entity.id
_entity.type
_entity.pdbx_description
1 polymer ?
#
loop_
_entity_poly.entity_id
_entity_poly.type
_entity_poly.pdbx_seq_one_letter_code
_entity_poly.pdbx_strand_id
1 'polypeptide(L)'
;MSATLSKLRTSWVGKALLAYAVSALALVVLELAAPGSAVFFPLVSLWCNLALFGLVLVVLRLADVKFDLFHWAVIIGFWAAALLYFYWAETRRSFVYIWDYVNYINKQYNAEAAFLQGPAVGFHFILDSLAEDYTNFNTLFLEFPFCLTDRTGDSFAICQVFSIVPMLLLLLAGLVVKVGQMLQVKNRFWYFLIGLSWTFTYPWLRMSAVLSQPDWFGLIFAFSILLLTLDFRFEKLDLPRFGLLFLATAAIILSRRWYLYFVVGYYFAYAVLVLVSSARIAKVGRKQEALLQVRNLILFGLMSMVAMVILLWPLVSHILGYDYADHYSYYNGGGMVTETYLQCARMGLMNLVLMGMGLWFCLKVHKMPALPCLAGLEILLSMVLFTRVQTTGSQHMLLFLPGWFLLFLIGAAALAEGMNRRRNLKIGFWLFTIAFATSVRCSPLTTVALPDFLIGRTLLSASPQESAHDFAAIDDLVYDRKDLPQIKAIAKWIDTHCADGEIAYMIPHDTLYCPDHFKNCLLPQTPINGKLAFGFSVPGTHYFPMQFFEAKYVLTADPFPLTHVNDPENEMSHKLNDMFLAVRDEYFALEETFDMGNGTTFTIWKRTVAPTREEVEYYLSAFTEEDAQYPEMFSQVAEAWLTAHGL
;
A
#
# COMPACT_ATOMS: atom_id res chain seq x y z
N MET A 1 5.92 -18.63 39.79
CA MET A 1 6.94 -18.27 38.79
C MET A 1 7.86 -19.45 38.41
N SER A 2 8.42 -20.24 39.32
CA SER A 2 9.30 -21.38 38.99
C SER A 2 8.63 -22.52 38.21
N ALA A 3 7.40 -22.92 38.56
CA ALA A 3 6.66 -23.98 37.89
C ALA A 3 6.21 -23.60 36.45
N THR A 4 5.96 -22.33 36.19
CA THR A 4 5.60 -21.83 34.86
C THR A 4 6.82 -21.80 33.95
N LEU A 5 7.98 -21.39 34.47
CA LEU A 5 9.26 -21.39 33.76
C LEU A 5 9.73 -22.83 33.46
N SER A 6 9.50 -23.80 34.35
CA SER A 6 9.85 -25.21 34.09
C SER A 6 8.99 -25.81 32.97
N LYS A 7 7.68 -25.49 32.93
CA LYS A 7 6.78 -25.94 31.86
C LYS A 7 7.09 -25.27 30.49
N LEU A 8 7.51 -24.01 30.46
CA LEU A 8 8.00 -23.38 29.25
C LEU A 8 9.28 -24.03 28.74
N ARG A 9 10.21 -24.36 29.62
CA ARG A 9 11.52 -24.96 29.27
C ARG A 9 11.39 -26.35 28.63
N THR A 10 10.35 -27.11 28.93
CA THR A 10 10.10 -28.44 28.37
C THR A 10 9.14 -28.46 27.19
N SER A 11 8.42 -27.34 26.94
CA SER A 11 7.51 -27.21 25.80
C SER A 11 8.28 -26.93 24.50
N TRP A 12 7.76 -27.39 23.36
CA TRP A 12 8.32 -27.07 22.05
C TRP A 12 8.37 -25.54 21.81
N VAL A 13 7.40 -24.77 22.33
CA VAL A 13 7.36 -23.31 22.27
C VAL A 13 8.56 -22.71 23.03
N GLY A 14 8.86 -23.22 24.23
CA GLY A 14 10.02 -22.78 24.99
C GLY A 14 11.34 -23.06 24.29
N LYS A 15 11.45 -24.21 23.60
CA LYS A 15 12.62 -24.57 22.80
C LYS A 15 12.74 -23.64 21.55
N ALA A 16 11.63 -23.33 20.89
CA ALA A 16 11.60 -22.43 19.77
C ALA A 16 11.99 -21.00 20.18
N LEU A 17 11.45 -20.48 21.29
CA LEU A 17 11.83 -19.18 21.85
C LEU A 17 13.30 -19.12 22.26
N LEU A 18 13.83 -20.20 22.84
CA LEU A 18 15.25 -20.28 23.18
C LEU A 18 16.12 -20.29 21.92
N ALA A 19 15.77 -21.09 20.91
CA ALA A 19 16.49 -21.12 19.64
C ALA A 19 16.47 -19.75 18.95
N TYR A 20 15.33 -19.07 18.99
CA TYR A 20 15.18 -17.71 18.46
C TYR A 20 16.04 -16.68 19.23
N ALA A 21 16.10 -16.77 20.55
CA ALA A 21 16.95 -15.91 21.37
C ALA A 21 18.45 -16.20 21.12
N VAL A 22 18.82 -17.47 20.95
CA VAL A 22 20.20 -17.87 20.60
C VAL A 22 20.59 -17.35 19.21
N SER A 23 19.67 -17.40 18.23
CA SER A 23 19.95 -16.83 16.91
C SER A 23 20.11 -15.31 16.93
N ALA A 24 19.36 -14.58 17.78
CA ALA A 24 19.59 -13.16 18.01
C ALA A 24 20.99 -12.88 18.56
N LEU A 25 21.44 -13.70 19.55
CA LEU A 25 22.80 -13.59 20.09
C LEU A 25 23.85 -13.89 19.00
N ALA A 26 23.59 -14.86 18.13
CA ALA A 26 24.50 -15.17 17.02
C ALA A 26 24.63 -14.00 16.02
N LEU A 27 23.55 -13.24 15.76
CA LEU A 27 23.61 -12.01 14.96
C LEU A 27 24.49 -10.94 15.62
N VAL A 28 24.38 -10.76 16.94
CA VAL A 28 25.25 -9.83 17.67
C VAL A 28 26.73 -10.26 17.58
N VAL A 29 27.00 -11.55 17.74
CA VAL A 29 28.37 -12.09 17.61
C VAL A 29 28.91 -11.93 16.20
N LEU A 30 28.09 -12.16 15.18
CA LEU A 30 28.47 -11.94 13.78
C LEU A 30 28.91 -10.48 13.55
N GLU A 31 28.14 -9.53 14.03
CA GLU A 31 28.46 -8.12 13.88
C GLU A 31 29.75 -7.73 14.62
N LEU A 32 29.93 -8.26 15.84
CA LEU A 32 31.17 -8.01 16.58
C LEU A 32 32.41 -8.61 15.90
N ALA A 33 32.23 -9.73 15.19
CA ALA A 33 33.30 -10.42 14.47
C ALA A 33 33.59 -9.83 13.07
N ALA A 34 32.57 -9.29 12.41
CA ALA A 34 32.65 -8.74 11.05
C ALA A 34 31.76 -7.49 10.91
N PRO A 35 32.14 -6.37 11.51
CA PRO A 35 31.35 -5.14 11.48
C PRO A 35 31.07 -4.66 10.04
N GLY A 36 29.82 -4.26 9.77
CA GLY A 36 29.41 -3.78 8.44
C GLY A 36 29.35 -4.87 7.37
N SER A 37 29.27 -6.14 7.78
CA SER A 37 29.16 -7.26 6.83
C SER A 37 27.88 -7.16 6.00
N ALA A 38 28.01 -7.29 4.67
CA ALA A 38 26.88 -7.33 3.75
C ALA A 38 25.85 -8.44 4.03
N VAL A 39 26.23 -9.46 4.83
CA VAL A 39 25.35 -10.57 5.23
C VAL A 39 24.50 -10.22 6.44
N PHE A 40 24.85 -9.19 7.19
CA PHE A 40 24.21 -8.87 8.46
C PHE A 40 22.74 -8.48 8.27
N PHE A 41 22.45 -7.50 7.41
CA PHE A 41 21.06 -7.04 7.18
C PHE A 41 20.16 -8.14 6.59
N PRO A 42 20.57 -8.93 5.58
CA PRO A 42 19.83 -10.09 5.14
C PRO A 42 19.47 -11.08 6.26
N LEU A 43 20.40 -11.36 7.18
CA LEU A 43 20.14 -12.24 8.31
C LEU A 43 19.19 -11.62 9.34
N VAL A 44 19.28 -10.31 9.60
CA VAL A 44 18.30 -9.58 10.43
C VAL A 44 16.91 -9.67 9.78
N SER A 45 16.82 -9.47 8.46
CA SER A 45 15.57 -9.57 7.72
C SER A 45 14.97 -10.99 7.79
N LEU A 46 15.78 -12.02 7.60
CA LEU A 46 15.35 -13.41 7.77
C LEU A 46 14.83 -13.66 9.20
N TRP A 47 15.55 -13.15 10.19
CA TRP A 47 15.18 -13.27 11.60
C TRP A 47 13.83 -12.57 11.87
N CYS A 48 13.59 -11.37 11.32
CA CYS A 48 12.32 -10.66 11.41
C CYS A 48 11.17 -11.44 10.74
N ASN A 49 11.41 -12.03 9.56
CA ASN A 49 10.42 -12.86 8.87
C ASN A 49 10.05 -14.11 9.68
N LEU A 50 11.03 -14.78 10.29
CA LEU A 50 10.78 -15.94 11.17
C LEU A 50 9.99 -15.54 12.43
N ALA A 51 10.28 -14.35 13.00
CA ALA A 51 9.51 -13.80 14.12
C ALA A 51 8.06 -13.54 13.72
N LEU A 52 7.84 -12.90 12.58
CA LEU A 52 6.51 -12.60 12.06
C LEU A 52 5.74 -13.89 11.76
N PHE A 53 6.38 -14.88 11.15
CA PHE A 53 5.78 -16.20 10.93
C PHE A 53 5.40 -16.87 12.24
N GLY A 54 6.29 -16.85 13.24
CA GLY A 54 6.01 -17.34 14.58
C GLY A 54 4.83 -16.62 15.25
N LEU A 55 4.76 -15.29 15.10
CA LEU A 55 3.65 -14.47 15.58
C LEU A 55 2.32 -14.93 14.95
N VAL A 56 2.29 -15.11 13.63
CA VAL A 56 1.11 -15.59 12.89
C VAL A 56 0.65 -16.96 13.43
N LEU A 57 1.57 -17.90 13.66
CA LEU A 57 1.24 -19.20 14.23
C LEU A 57 0.66 -19.10 15.66
N VAL A 58 1.16 -18.17 16.47
CA VAL A 58 0.62 -17.92 17.82
C VAL A 58 -0.77 -17.30 17.75
N VAL A 59 -1.00 -16.36 16.83
CA VAL A 59 -2.34 -15.76 16.56
C VAL A 59 -3.34 -16.86 16.19
N LEU A 60 -3.01 -17.71 15.22
CA LEU A 60 -3.87 -18.81 14.79
C LEU A 60 -4.19 -19.76 15.95
N ARG A 61 -3.21 -20.08 16.79
CA ARG A 61 -3.41 -20.92 17.96
C ARG A 61 -4.32 -20.29 19.01
N LEU A 62 -4.16 -19.00 19.31
CA LEU A 62 -5.01 -18.28 20.26
C LEU A 62 -6.44 -18.10 19.73
N ALA A 63 -6.59 -18.03 18.40
CA ALA A 63 -7.89 -18.02 17.74
C ALA A 63 -8.54 -19.42 17.64
N ASP A 64 -7.89 -20.48 18.17
CA ASP A 64 -8.31 -21.90 18.06
C ASP A 64 -8.54 -22.35 16.61
N VAL A 65 -7.67 -21.90 15.71
CA VAL A 65 -7.65 -22.34 14.31
C VAL A 65 -6.74 -23.55 14.18
N LYS A 66 -7.23 -24.60 13.51
CA LYS A 66 -6.47 -25.81 13.21
C LYS A 66 -6.56 -26.12 11.74
N PHE A 67 -5.42 -26.30 11.12
CA PHE A 67 -5.29 -26.73 9.73
C PHE A 67 -4.99 -28.23 9.68
N ASP A 68 -5.68 -28.94 8.82
CA ASP A 68 -5.35 -30.31 8.40
C ASP A 68 -4.48 -30.29 7.13
N LEU A 69 -4.12 -31.47 6.63
CA LEU A 69 -3.27 -31.62 5.45
C LEU A 69 -3.87 -30.95 4.21
N PHE A 70 -5.21 -30.99 4.06
CA PHE A 70 -5.89 -30.33 2.94
C PHE A 70 -5.71 -28.80 2.98
N HIS A 71 -5.92 -28.18 4.15
CA HIS A 71 -5.73 -26.74 4.31
C HIS A 71 -4.30 -26.32 3.96
N TRP A 72 -3.30 -27.05 4.46
CA TRP A 72 -1.89 -26.79 4.16
C TRP A 72 -1.58 -26.94 2.68
N ALA A 73 -2.08 -28.00 2.03
CA ALA A 73 -1.86 -28.23 0.61
C ALA A 73 -2.45 -27.09 -0.23
N VAL A 74 -3.64 -26.61 0.12
CA VAL A 74 -4.29 -25.48 -0.57
C VAL A 74 -3.50 -24.20 -0.33
N ILE A 75 -3.11 -23.87 0.91
CA ILE A 75 -2.35 -22.66 1.23
C ILE A 75 -1.02 -22.63 0.46
N ILE A 76 -0.26 -23.74 0.49
CA ILE A 76 1.01 -23.86 -0.23
C ILE A 76 0.80 -23.77 -1.75
N GLY A 77 -0.24 -24.44 -2.26
CA GLY A 77 -0.59 -24.38 -3.68
C GLY A 77 -0.94 -22.96 -4.14
N PHE A 78 -1.67 -22.20 -3.35
CA PHE A 78 -2.00 -20.80 -3.64
C PHE A 78 -0.76 -19.91 -3.57
N TRP A 79 0.12 -20.10 -2.59
CA TRP A 79 1.38 -19.36 -2.51
C TRP A 79 2.27 -19.65 -3.71
N ALA A 80 2.44 -20.92 -4.06
CA ALA A 80 3.22 -21.30 -5.24
C ALA A 80 2.64 -20.72 -6.53
N ALA A 81 1.31 -20.76 -6.68
CA ALA A 81 0.61 -20.15 -7.82
C ALA A 81 0.81 -18.62 -7.86
N ALA A 82 0.77 -17.95 -6.71
CA ALA A 82 1.04 -16.52 -6.63
C ALA A 82 2.48 -16.20 -7.05
N LEU A 83 3.46 -16.92 -6.52
CA LEU A 83 4.87 -16.73 -6.88
C LEU A 83 5.11 -16.95 -8.38
N LEU A 84 4.60 -18.05 -8.95
CA LEU A 84 4.73 -18.34 -10.37
C LEU A 84 4.06 -17.28 -11.22
N TYR A 85 2.87 -16.83 -10.81
CA TYR A 85 2.14 -15.79 -11.51
C TYR A 85 2.92 -14.46 -11.50
N PHE A 86 3.35 -14.00 -10.31
CA PHE A 86 4.09 -12.75 -10.20
C PHE A 86 5.44 -12.82 -10.92
N TYR A 87 6.18 -13.91 -10.76
CA TYR A 87 7.42 -14.10 -11.50
C TYR A 87 7.19 -14.02 -13.02
N TRP A 88 6.16 -14.70 -13.52
CA TRP A 88 5.82 -14.67 -14.93
C TRP A 88 5.37 -13.27 -15.39
N ALA A 89 4.57 -12.56 -14.61
CA ALA A 89 4.09 -11.22 -14.93
C ALA A 89 5.24 -10.21 -14.93
N GLU A 90 6.05 -10.20 -13.86
CA GLU A 90 7.15 -9.25 -13.70
C GLU A 90 8.25 -9.41 -14.75
N THR A 91 8.61 -10.65 -15.11
CA THR A 91 9.66 -10.90 -16.10
C THR A 91 9.26 -10.60 -17.55
N ARG A 92 8.00 -10.29 -17.80
CA ARG A 92 7.47 -10.02 -19.15
C ARG A 92 7.03 -8.59 -19.39
N ARG A 93 6.98 -7.80 -18.36
CA ARG A 93 6.60 -6.39 -18.47
C ARG A 93 7.83 -5.49 -18.48
N SER A 94 7.62 -4.29 -19.01
CA SER A 94 8.64 -3.24 -19.07
C SER A 94 8.19 -2.03 -18.21
N PHE A 95 7.78 -2.32 -16.97
CA PHE A 95 7.32 -1.30 -16.03
C PHE A 95 8.49 -0.49 -15.48
N VAL A 96 8.30 0.82 -15.35
CA VAL A 96 9.21 1.71 -14.62
C VAL A 96 8.51 2.24 -13.40
N TYR A 97 9.07 1.98 -12.23
CA TYR A 97 8.50 2.42 -10.95
C TYR A 97 8.66 3.93 -10.78
N ILE A 98 7.56 4.61 -10.49
CA ILE A 98 7.46 6.07 -10.35
C ILE A 98 6.84 6.45 -9.01
N TRP A 99 6.97 7.70 -8.57
CA TRP A 99 6.33 8.28 -7.39
C TRP A 99 6.51 7.43 -6.12
N ASP A 100 5.42 7.20 -5.41
CA ASP A 100 5.41 6.36 -4.20
C ASP A 100 5.93 4.94 -4.46
N TYR A 101 5.72 4.38 -5.66
CA TYR A 101 6.10 3.01 -5.97
C TYR A 101 7.61 2.82 -5.92
N VAL A 102 8.38 3.76 -6.49
CA VAL A 102 9.84 3.74 -6.42
C VAL A 102 10.38 4.15 -5.05
N ASN A 103 9.64 4.99 -4.32
CA ASN A 103 10.07 5.44 -2.99
C ASN A 103 10.30 4.28 -2.03
N TYR A 104 9.44 3.24 -2.05
CA TYR A 104 9.63 2.07 -1.20
C TYR A 104 10.85 1.22 -1.60
N ILE A 105 11.16 1.16 -2.90
CA ILE A 105 12.36 0.49 -3.41
C ILE A 105 13.61 1.26 -2.96
N ASN A 106 13.59 2.59 -3.11
CA ASN A 106 14.68 3.46 -2.68
C ASN A 106 14.92 3.38 -1.16
N LYS A 107 13.85 3.27 -0.36
CA LYS A 107 13.97 3.03 1.09
C LYS A 107 14.68 1.71 1.39
N GLN A 108 14.45 0.68 0.59
CA GLN A 108 15.16 -0.60 0.73
C GLN A 108 16.65 -0.47 0.43
N TYR A 109 17.03 0.22 -0.65
CA TYR A 109 18.44 0.50 -0.96
C TYR A 109 19.11 1.35 0.13
N ASN A 110 18.41 2.37 0.63
CA ASN A 110 18.93 3.23 1.68
C ASN A 110 19.10 2.49 3.01
N ALA A 111 18.17 1.58 3.35
CA ALA A 111 18.30 0.73 4.53
C ALA A 111 19.52 -0.18 4.42
N GLU A 112 19.72 -0.81 3.26
CA GLU A 112 20.92 -1.61 3.01
C GLU A 112 22.20 -0.79 3.17
N ALA A 113 22.27 0.37 2.52
CA ALA A 113 23.41 1.27 2.62
C ALA A 113 23.71 1.71 4.07
N ALA A 114 22.66 1.95 4.87
CA ALA A 114 22.79 2.27 6.29
C ALA A 114 23.31 1.08 7.11
N PHE A 115 22.82 -0.13 6.87
CA PHE A 115 23.31 -1.33 7.56
C PHE A 115 24.73 -1.72 7.16
N LEU A 116 25.16 -1.43 5.94
CA LEU A 116 26.56 -1.60 5.52
C LEU A 116 27.53 -0.66 6.25
N GLN A 117 27.05 0.49 6.74
CA GLN A 117 27.84 1.39 7.60
C GLN A 117 27.92 0.89 9.05
N GLY A 118 27.08 -0.06 9.42
CA GLY A 118 27.00 -0.70 10.72
C GLY A 118 25.58 -0.78 11.27
N PRO A 119 25.30 -1.74 12.16
CA PRO A 119 23.94 -1.98 12.70
C PRO A 119 23.35 -0.76 13.40
N ALA A 120 24.17 -0.02 14.14
CA ALA A 120 23.70 1.18 14.83
C ALA A 120 23.14 2.19 13.83
N VAL A 121 23.83 2.44 12.71
CA VAL A 121 23.38 3.34 11.64
C VAL A 121 22.11 2.78 10.99
N GLY A 122 22.09 1.48 10.67
CA GLY A 122 20.93 0.82 10.09
C GLY A 122 19.68 0.88 10.99
N PHE A 123 19.82 0.57 12.27
CA PHE A 123 18.69 0.67 13.21
C PHE A 123 18.27 2.12 13.47
N HIS A 124 19.21 3.08 13.52
CA HIS A 124 18.86 4.51 13.58
C HIS A 124 18.07 4.94 12.36
N PHE A 125 18.46 4.53 11.15
CA PHE A 125 17.73 4.80 9.92
C PHE A 125 16.26 4.31 9.99
N ILE A 126 16.01 3.16 10.63
CA ILE A 126 14.64 2.66 10.85
C ILE A 126 13.92 3.50 11.91
N LEU A 127 14.57 3.81 13.05
CA LEU A 127 13.94 4.49 14.18
C LEU A 127 13.68 5.97 13.89
N ASP A 128 14.59 6.65 13.20
CA ASP A 128 14.44 8.06 12.86
C ASP A 128 13.24 8.29 11.92
N SER A 129 12.95 7.32 11.05
CA SER A 129 11.76 7.35 10.18
C SER A 129 10.42 7.30 10.92
N LEU A 130 10.40 7.05 12.23
CA LEU A 130 9.18 7.14 13.03
C LEU A 130 8.61 8.56 13.10
N ALA A 131 9.46 9.57 12.90
CA ALA A 131 9.05 10.98 12.83
C ALA A 131 8.76 11.46 11.39
N GLU A 132 8.83 10.58 10.39
CA GLU A 132 8.59 10.88 8.97
C GLU A 132 7.19 10.40 8.52
N ASP A 133 6.74 10.85 7.33
CA ASP A 133 5.47 10.42 6.75
C ASP A 133 5.47 8.94 6.33
N TYR A 134 6.59 8.40 5.93
CA TYR A 134 6.76 7.03 5.51
C TYR A 134 7.82 6.33 6.34
N THR A 135 7.41 5.40 7.19
CA THR A 135 8.35 4.64 8.01
C THR A 135 9.19 3.66 7.18
N ASN A 136 10.40 3.37 7.65
CA ASN A 136 11.28 2.37 7.05
C ASN A 136 11.08 0.96 7.65
N PHE A 137 10.03 0.76 8.43
CA PHE A 137 9.75 -0.51 9.14
C PHE A 137 9.68 -1.72 8.20
N ASN A 138 9.07 -1.55 7.02
CA ASN A 138 8.85 -2.65 6.08
C ASN A 138 10.16 -3.21 5.49
N THR A 139 11.22 -2.41 5.43
CA THR A 139 12.53 -2.83 4.88
C THR A 139 13.14 -3.98 5.68
N LEU A 140 12.82 -4.09 6.97
CA LEU A 140 13.28 -5.18 7.84
C LEU A 140 12.81 -6.58 7.37
N PHE A 141 11.79 -6.66 6.53
CA PHE A 141 11.20 -7.93 6.11
C PHE A 141 11.54 -8.32 4.65
N LEU A 142 12.08 -7.40 3.88
CA LEU A 142 12.24 -7.60 2.44
C LEU A 142 13.69 -7.89 2.02
N GLU A 143 14.68 -7.54 2.82
CA GLU A 143 16.10 -7.68 2.45
C GLU A 143 16.53 -9.13 2.22
N PHE A 144 16.06 -10.08 3.05
CA PHE A 144 16.47 -11.48 2.90
C PHE A 144 16.21 -12.03 1.49
N PRO A 145 14.99 -11.97 0.92
CA PRO A 145 14.80 -12.42 -0.45
C PRO A 145 15.47 -11.48 -1.47
N PHE A 146 15.48 -10.15 -1.23
CA PHE A 146 15.94 -9.15 -2.18
C PHE A 146 17.46 -9.22 -2.43
N CYS A 147 18.25 -9.53 -1.42
CA CYS A 147 19.70 -9.70 -1.55
C CYS A 147 20.11 -10.89 -2.45
N LEU A 148 19.17 -11.81 -2.74
CA LEU A 148 19.38 -12.99 -3.59
C LEU A 148 18.99 -12.74 -5.06
N THR A 149 18.57 -11.52 -5.40
CA THR A 149 18.09 -11.13 -6.72
C THR A 149 19.04 -10.15 -7.41
N ASP A 150 18.67 -9.72 -8.61
CA ASP A 150 19.33 -8.64 -9.36
C ASP A 150 19.01 -7.23 -8.82
N ARG A 151 18.19 -7.16 -7.76
CA ARG A 151 17.81 -5.91 -7.07
C ARG A 151 17.10 -4.88 -7.93
N THR A 152 16.39 -5.32 -8.94
CA THR A 152 15.51 -4.47 -9.75
C THR A 152 14.16 -4.21 -9.04
N GLY A 153 13.36 -3.28 -9.55
CA GLY A 153 12.01 -3.05 -9.08
C GLY A 153 11.11 -4.29 -9.20
N ASP A 154 11.26 -5.03 -10.31
CA ASP A 154 10.50 -6.26 -10.55
C ASP A 154 10.87 -7.34 -9.52
N SER A 155 12.16 -7.48 -9.23
CA SER A 155 12.64 -8.38 -8.18
C SER A 155 12.12 -7.98 -6.80
N PHE A 156 11.99 -6.68 -6.52
CA PHE A 156 11.43 -6.19 -5.27
C PHE A 156 9.96 -6.60 -5.10
N ALA A 157 9.13 -6.47 -6.16
CA ALA A 157 7.74 -6.94 -6.15
C ALA A 157 7.65 -8.45 -5.90
N ILE A 158 8.49 -9.25 -6.55
CA ILE A 158 8.56 -10.71 -6.33
C ILE A 158 8.97 -11.02 -4.88
N CYS A 159 9.92 -10.30 -4.31
CA CYS A 159 10.36 -10.46 -2.93
C CYS A 159 9.26 -10.15 -1.92
N GLN A 160 8.42 -9.13 -2.18
CA GLN A 160 7.25 -8.87 -1.38
C GLN A 160 6.27 -10.06 -1.41
N VAL A 161 5.99 -10.63 -2.58
CA VAL A 161 5.13 -11.82 -2.72
C VAL A 161 5.72 -13.01 -1.95
N PHE A 162 7.02 -13.20 -2.03
CA PHE A 162 7.70 -14.28 -1.31
C PHE A 162 7.57 -14.13 0.22
N SER A 163 7.80 -12.95 0.77
CA SER A 163 7.83 -12.70 2.21
C SER A 163 6.44 -12.50 2.82
N ILE A 164 5.54 -11.77 2.13
CA ILE A 164 4.27 -11.30 2.72
C ILE A 164 3.14 -12.30 2.47
N VAL A 165 3.04 -12.85 1.26
CA VAL A 165 1.91 -13.69 0.87
C VAL A 165 1.73 -14.94 1.73
N PRO A 166 2.78 -15.68 2.15
CA PRO A 166 2.58 -16.87 2.99
C PRO A 166 1.88 -16.54 4.29
N MET A 167 2.28 -15.45 4.94
CA MET A 167 1.71 -15.01 6.22
C MET A 167 0.29 -14.50 6.05
N LEU A 168 0.06 -13.73 5.00
CA LEU A 168 -1.27 -13.23 4.65
C LEU A 168 -2.23 -14.38 4.34
N LEU A 169 -1.80 -15.36 3.54
CA LEU A 169 -2.61 -16.55 3.21
C LEU A 169 -2.94 -17.39 4.46
N LEU A 170 -2.00 -17.56 5.38
CA LEU A 170 -2.24 -18.27 6.64
C LEU A 170 -3.32 -17.59 7.48
N LEU A 171 -3.27 -16.25 7.57
CA LEU A 171 -4.25 -15.49 8.33
C LEU A 171 -5.62 -15.47 7.63
N LEU A 172 -5.64 -15.30 6.31
CA LEU A 172 -6.86 -15.39 5.51
C LEU A 172 -7.51 -16.78 5.63
N ALA A 173 -6.73 -17.85 5.49
CA ALA A 173 -7.17 -19.21 5.71
C ALA A 173 -7.70 -19.41 7.15
N GLY A 174 -7.01 -18.81 8.12
CA GLY A 174 -7.43 -18.80 9.52
C GLY A 174 -8.78 -18.12 9.71
N LEU A 175 -9.00 -16.97 9.07
CA LEU A 175 -10.28 -16.27 9.10
C LEU A 175 -11.40 -17.09 8.46
N VAL A 176 -11.12 -17.71 7.29
CA VAL A 176 -12.09 -18.61 6.64
C VAL A 176 -12.49 -19.73 7.59
N VAL A 177 -11.52 -20.43 8.19
CA VAL A 177 -11.81 -21.52 9.15
C VAL A 177 -12.59 -21.01 10.35
N LYS A 178 -12.16 -19.87 10.94
CA LYS A 178 -12.78 -19.29 12.13
C LYS A 178 -14.23 -18.85 11.91
N VAL A 179 -14.48 -18.10 10.84
CA VAL A 179 -15.84 -17.67 10.48
C VAL A 179 -16.72 -18.89 10.13
N GLY A 180 -16.16 -19.88 9.43
CA GLY A 180 -16.86 -21.13 9.14
C GLY A 180 -17.24 -21.93 10.40
N GLN A 181 -16.39 -21.93 11.42
CA GLN A 181 -16.69 -22.52 12.74
C GLN A 181 -17.82 -21.75 13.43
N MET A 182 -17.75 -20.42 13.47
CA MET A 182 -18.76 -19.57 14.09
C MET A 182 -20.14 -19.72 13.42
N LEU A 183 -20.17 -19.80 12.10
CA LEU A 183 -21.38 -19.99 11.29
C LEU A 183 -21.78 -21.47 11.17
N GLN A 184 -21.03 -22.39 11.74
CA GLN A 184 -21.28 -23.85 11.70
C GLN A 184 -21.47 -24.38 10.27
N VAL A 185 -20.65 -23.88 9.33
CA VAL A 185 -20.73 -24.26 7.92
C VAL A 185 -20.46 -25.75 7.75
N LYS A 186 -21.43 -26.47 7.15
CA LYS A 186 -21.35 -27.94 6.95
C LYS A 186 -20.42 -28.30 5.80
N ASN A 187 -20.48 -27.55 4.72
CA ASN A 187 -19.66 -27.77 3.52
C ASN A 187 -18.31 -27.06 3.61
N ARG A 188 -17.46 -27.51 4.56
CA ARG A 188 -16.18 -26.86 4.88
C ARG A 188 -15.22 -26.81 3.70
N PHE A 189 -15.20 -27.87 2.88
CA PHE A 189 -14.32 -27.97 1.71
C PHE A 189 -14.58 -26.81 0.71
N TRP A 190 -15.82 -26.70 0.23
CA TRP A 190 -16.16 -25.64 -0.72
C TRP A 190 -16.08 -24.25 -0.10
N TYR A 191 -16.51 -24.14 1.15
CA TYR A 191 -16.40 -22.87 1.87
C TYR A 191 -14.96 -22.38 1.95
N PHE A 192 -14.02 -23.27 2.26
CA PHE A 192 -12.60 -22.94 2.35
C PHE A 192 -12.04 -22.49 0.99
N LEU A 193 -12.34 -23.23 -0.07
CA LEU A 193 -11.89 -22.87 -1.43
C LEU A 193 -12.47 -21.55 -1.90
N ILE A 194 -13.78 -21.31 -1.70
CA ILE A 194 -14.43 -20.03 -2.04
C ILE A 194 -13.80 -18.89 -1.26
N GLY A 195 -13.70 -19.03 0.06
CA GLY A 195 -13.16 -17.98 0.92
C GLY A 195 -11.73 -17.62 0.58
N LEU A 196 -10.88 -18.60 0.30
CA LEU A 196 -9.48 -18.34 -0.01
C LEU A 196 -9.28 -17.83 -1.45
N SER A 197 -10.10 -18.26 -2.42
CA SER A 197 -10.01 -17.82 -3.82
C SER A 197 -10.17 -16.31 -3.97
N TRP A 198 -10.85 -15.67 -3.02
CA TRP A 198 -11.02 -14.22 -3.03
C TRP A 198 -9.70 -13.45 -3.08
N THR A 199 -8.65 -13.97 -2.46
CA THR A 199 -7.30 -13.35 -2.49
C THR A 199 -6.79 -13.17 -3.93
N PHE A 200 -7.11 -14.12 -4.82
CA PHE A 200 -6.70 -14.03 -6.22
C PHE A 200 -7.66 -13.25 -7.10
N THR A 201 -8.89 -13.11 -6.65
CA THR A 201 -9.95 -12.50 -7.44
C THR A 201 -10.16 -11.02 -7.12
N TYR A 202 -9.59 -10.52 -6.02
CA TYR A 202 -9.66 -9.11 -5.66
C TYR A 202 -8.53 -8.31 -6.32
N PRO A 203 -8.83 -7.48 -7.33
CA PRO A 203 -7.79 -6.83 -8.14
C PRO A 203 -6.86 -5.93 -7.33
N TRP A 204 -7.42 -5.19 -6.38
CA TRP A 204 -6.70 -4.17 -5.59
C TRP A 204 -5.62 -4.76 -4.69
N LEU A 205 -5.82 -5.98 -4.18
CA LEU A 205 -4.79 -6.68 -3.42
C LEU A 205 -3.58 -7.01 -4.30
N ARG A 206 -3.83 -7.42 -5.55
CA ARG A 206 -2.76 -7.72 -6.52
C ARG A 206 -2.06 -6.46 -6.99
N MET A 207 -2.82 -5.38 -7.23
CA MET A 207 -2.24 -4.11 -7.64
C MET A 207 -1.23 -3.59 -6.63
N SER A 208 -1.56 -3.64 -5.34
CA SER A 208 -0.61 -3.22 -4.30
C SER A 208 0.69 -4.02 -4.35
N ALA A 209 0.63 -5.32 -4.65
CA ALA A 209 1.83 -6.15 -4.81
C ALA A 209 2.63 -5.76 -6.05
N VAL A 210 1.95 -5.61 -7.18
CA VAL A 210 2.53 -5.24 -8.47
C VAL A 210 3.18 -3.85 -8.45
N LEU A 211 2.56 -2.89 -7.75
CA LEU A 211 3.06 -1.53 -7.60
C LEU A 211 4.05 -1.37 -6.43
N SER A 212 4.47 -2.47 -5.82
CA SER A 212 5.43 -2.48 -4.71
C SER A 212 4.98 -1.66 -3.49
N GLN A 213 3.66 -1.48 -3.31
CA GLN A 213 3.09 -0.73 -2.20
C GLN A 213 3.12 -1.56 -0.91
N PRO A 214 3.47 -0.98 0.25
CA PRO A 214 3.55 -1.71 1.53
C PRO A 214 2.18 -1.93 2.18
N ASP A 215 1.12 -1.40 1.61
CA ASP A 215 -0.22 -1.40 2.22
C ASP A 215 -0.74 -2.82 2.49
N TRP A 216 -0.46 -3.77 1.62
CA TRP A 216 -0.84 -5.17 1.84
C TRP A 216 -0.07 -5.87 2.96
N PHE A 217 1.12 -5.38 3.32
CA PHE A 217 1.84 -5.85 4.50
C PHE A 217 1.06 -5.55 5.79
N GLY A 218 0.43 -4.39 5.88
CA GLY A 218 -0.43 -4.01 7.00
C GLY A 218 -1.61 -4.97 7.21
N LEU A 219 -2.10 -5.62 6.15
CA LEU A 219 -3.18 -6.60 6.26
C LEU A 219 -2.83 -7.82 7.12
N ILE A 220 -1.56 -8.21 7.23
CA ILE A 220 -1.11 -9.27 8.15
C ILE A 220 -1.55 -8.92 9.58
N PHE A 221 -1.35 -7.69 9.98
CA PHE A 221 -1.68 -7.24 11.33
C PHE A 221 -3.18 -6.99 11.48
N ALA A 222 -3.86 -6.44 10.46
CA ALA A 222 -5.31 -6.27 10.47
C ALA A 222 -6.04 -7.62 10.66
N PHE A 223 -5.68 -8.64 9.89
CA PHE A 223 -6.28 -9.98 10.01
C PHE A 223 -5.87 -10.68 11.30
N SER A 224 -4.69 -10.38 11.85
CA SER A 224 -4.31 -10.84 13.19
C SER A 224 -5.21 -10.25 14.28
N ILE A 225 -5.50 -8.95 14.22
CA ILE A 225 -6.44 -8.27 15.12
C ILE A 225 -7.83 -8.91 15.02
N LEU A 226 -8.34 -9.12 13.79
CA LEU A 226 -9.63 -9.79 13.59
C LEU A 226 -9.66 -11.17 14.24
N LEU A 227 -8.70 -12.03 13.92
CA LEU A 227 -8.63 -13.40 14.47
C LEU A 227 -8.59 -13.42 16.00
N LEU A 228 -7.87 -12.51 16.62
CA LEU A 228 -7.76 -12.43 18.07
C LEU A 228 -9.03 -11.91 18.76
N THR A 229 -9.94 -11.25 18.02
CA THR A 229 -11.10 -10.56 18.59
C THR A 229 -12.44 -11.17 18.19
N LEU A 230 -12.55 -11.93 17.08
CA LEU A 230 -13.83 -12.41 16.54
C LEU A 230 -14.72 -13.14 17.56
N ASP A 231 -14.15 -14.00 18.41
CA ASP A 231 -14.87 -14.75 19.44
C ASP A 231 -14.54 -14.34 20.87
N PHE A 232 -13.67 -13.36 21.05
CA PHE A 232 -13.26 -12.85 22.35
C PHE A 232 -14.13 -11.64 22.75
N ARG A 233 -14.54 -11.57 24.02
CA ARG A 233 -15.38 -10.47 24.53
C ARG A 233 -14.85 -9.89 25.85
N PHE A 234 -13.54 -10.04 26.10
CA PHE A 234 -12.90 -9.59 27.34
C PHE A 234 -13.44 -10.25 28.61
N GLU A 235 -13.91 -11.49 28.52
CA GLU A 235 -14.44 -12.25 29.66
C GLU A 235 -13.38 -12.47 30.74
N LYS A 236 -12.12 -12.49 30.36
CA LYS A 236 -10.96 -12.68 31.23
C LYS A 236 -9.84 -11.71 30.89
N LEU A 237 -8.95 -11.50 31.85
CA LEU A 237 -7.70 -10.79 31.63
C LEU A 237 -6.71 -11.71 30.94
N ASP A 238 -6.62 -11.63 29.61
CA ASP A 238 -5.76 -12.47 28.77
C ASP A 238 -4.53 -11.66 28.31
N LEU A 239 -3.54 -11.55 29.20
CA LEU A 239 -2.34 -10.74 28.95
C LEU A 239 -1.57 -11.12 27.67
N PRO A 240 -1.38 -12.42 27.32
CA PRO A 240 -0.78 -12.78 26.05
C PRO A 240 -1.56 -12.26 24.84
N ARG A 241 -2.89 -12.38 24.86
CA ARG A 241 -3.76 -11.84 23.80
C ARG A 241 -3.70 -10.32 23.74
N PHE A 242 -3.69 -9.64 24.89
CA PHE A 242 -3.54 -8.18 24.97
C PHE A 242 -2.21 -7.72 24.39
N GLY A 243 -1.12 -8.40 24.74
CA GLY A 243 0.20 -8.10 24.19
C GLY A 243 0.27 -8.27 22.67
N LEU A 244 -0.34 -9.34 22.13
CA LEU A 244 -0.39 -9.57 20.69
C LEU A 244 -1.29 -8.57 19.96
N LEU A 245 -2.43 -8.19 20.53
CA LEU A 245 -3.28 -7.14 19.98
C LEU A 245 -2.54 -5.80 19.96
N PHE A 246 -1.81 -5.46 21.03
CA PHE A 246 -0.98 -4.28 21.07
C PHE A 246 0.12 -4.32 20.00
N LEU A 247 0.88 -5.42 19.91
CA LEU A 247 1.94 -5.59 18.91
C LEU A 247 1.40 -5.49 17.48
N ALA A 248 0.27 -6.13 17.19
CA ALA A 248 -0.36 -6.03 15.88
C ALA A 248 -0.84 -4.61 15.58
N THR A 249 -1.37 -3.89 16.59
CA THR A 249 -1.80 -2.49 16.46
C THR A 249 -0.61 -1.56 16.23
N ALA A 250 0.49 -1.74 16.92
CA ALA A 250 1.71 -0.98 16.70
C ALA A 250 2.29 -1.26 15.30
N ALA A 251 2.42 -2.53 14.94
CA ALA A 251 3.02 -2.94 13.67
C ALA A 251 2.20 -2.50 12.45
N ILE A 252 0.86 -2.49 12.53
CA ILE A 252 0.03 -2.02 11.41
C ILE A 252 0.21 -0.52 11.16
N ILE A 253 0.33 0.29 12.20
CA ILE A 253 0.58 1.74 12.08
C ILE A 253 2.01 2.00 11.59
N LEU A 254 2.99 1.19 12.06
CA LEU A 254 4.38 1.23 11.58
C LEU A 254 4.49 0.80 10.11
N SER A 255 3.68 -0.14 9.66
CA SER A 255 3.70 -0.55 8.25
C SER A 255 3.17 0.55 7.33
N ARG A 256 2.10 1.22 7.73
CA ARG A 256 1.49 2.35 7.00
C ARG A 256 0.61 3.17 7.94
N ARG A 257 0.87 4.46 8.12
CA ARG A 257 0.10 5.32 9.05
C ARG A 257 -1.39 5.38 8.77
N TRP A 258 -1.78 5.33 7.52
CA TRP A 258 -3.18 5.33 7.10
C TRP A 258 -4.01 4.23 7.75
N TYR A 259 -3.40 3.12 8.16
CA TYR A 259 -4.09 2.08 8.92
C TYR A 259 -4.58 2.54 10.30
N LEU A 260 -4.19 3.72 10.77
CA LEU A 260 -4.76 4.31 11.99
C LEU A 260 -6.28 4.45 11.87
N TYR A 261 -6.81 4.79 10.68
CA TYR A 261 -8.25 4.88 10.44
C TYR A 261 -8.94 3.52 10.62
N PHE A 262 -8.36 2.44 10.12
CA PHE A 262 -8.81 1.07 10.39
C PHE A 262 -8.75 0.76 11.89
N VAL A 263 -7.65 1.04 12.54
CA VAL A 263 -7.45 0.75 13.98
C VAL A 263 -8.53 1.43 14.82
N VAL A 264 -8.75 2.72 14.60
CA VAL A 264 -9.77 3.48 15.34
C VAL A 264 -11.18 2.98 15.00
N GLY A 265 -11.50 2.85 13.71
CA GLY A 265 -12.81 2.37 13.25
C GLY A 265 -13.12 0.96 13.77
N TYR A 266 -12.17 0.06 13.65
CA TYR A 266 -12.32 -1.33 14.08
C TYR A 266 -12.49 -1.47 15.59
N TYR A 267 -11.60 -0.88 16.40
CA TYR A 267 -11.69 -0.99 17.86
C TYR A 267 -12.93 -0.28 18.42
N PHE A 268 -13.39 0.80 17.79
CA PHE A 268 -14.66 1.41 18.17
C PHE A 268 -15.84 0.48 17.86
N ALA A 269 -15.92 -0.08 16.65
CA ALA A 269 -16.94 -1.05 16.27
C ALA A 269 -16.94 -2.27 17.20
N TYR A 270 -15.76 -2.76 17.51
CA TYR A 270 -15.57 -3.89 18.39
C TYR A 270 -15.98 -3.56 19.85
N ALA A 271 -15.61 -2.39 20.36
CA ALA A 271 -16.04 -1.92 21.68
C ALA A 271 -17.57 -1.84 21.79
N VAL A 272 -18.24 -1.32 20.77
CA VAL A 272 -19.72 -1.31 20.72
C VAL A 272 -20.29 -2.71 20.85
N LEU A 273 -19.73 -3.69 20.14
CA LEU A 273 -20.19 -5.09 20.24
C LEU A 273 -19.96 -5.69 21.63
N VAL A 274 -18.82 -5.41 22.25
CA VAL A 274 -18.52 -5.85 23.62
C VAL A 274 -19.51 -5.24 24.60
N LEU A 275 -19.79 -3.94 24.50
CA LEU A 275 -20.75 -3.23 25.37
C LEU A 275 -22.18 -3.78 25.19
N VAL A 276 -22.62 -4.02 23.95
CA VAL A 276 -23.93 -4.64 23.66
C VAL A 276 -23.99 -6.06 24.24
N SER A 277 -22.92 -6.85 24.10
CA SER A 277 -22.81 -8.18 24.71
C SER A 277 -22.92 -8.11 26.23
N SER A 278 -22.16 -7.22 26.88
CA SER A 278 -22.15 -7.00 28.32
C SER A 278 -23.53 -6.56 28.83
N ALA A 279 -24.22 -5.66 28.11
CA ALA A 279 -25.57 -5.24 28.47
C ALA A 279 -26.58 -6.40 28.40
N ARG A 280 -26.46 -7.30 27.41
CA ARG A 280 -27.30 -8.52 27.32
C ARG A 280 -27.04 -9.47 28.48
N ILE A 281 -25.76 -9.69 28.84
CA ILE A 281 -25.36 -10.54 29.98
C ILE A 281 -25.89 -9.96 31.29
N ALA A 282 -25.81 -8.64 31.48
CA ALA A 282 -26.33 -7.96 32.65
C ALA A 282 -27.87 -8.11 32.78
N LYS A 283 -28.62 -8.05 31.65
CA LYS A 283 -30.08 -8.26 31.62
C LYS A 283 -30.52 -9.67 32.06
N VAL A 284 -29.69 -10.67 31.84
CA VAL A 284 -29.96 -12.05 32.32
C VAL A 284 -29.43 -12.31 33.73
N GLY A 285 -29.11 -11.25 34.48
CA GLY A 285 -28.72 -11.31 35.89
C GLY A 285 -27.23 -11.49 36.16
N ARG A 286 -26.36 -11.68 35.12
CA ARG A 286 -24.92 -11.90 35.24
C ARG A 286 -24.13 -10.58 35.28
N LYS A 287 -24.51 -9.67 36.20
CA LYS A 287 -23.94 -8.30 36.25
C LYS A 287 -22.43 -8.25 36.47
N GLN A 288 -21.89 -9.16 37.31
CA GLN A 288 -20.44 -9.21 37.59
C GLN A 288 -19.63 -9.54 36.33
N GLU A 289 -20.09 -10.48 35.53
CA GLU A 289 -19.43 -10.84 34.28
C GLU A 289 -19.48 -9.69 33.25
N ALA A 290 -20.62 -9.03 33.16
CA ALA A 290 -20.75 -7.84 32.32
C ALA A 290 -19.77 -6.72 32.74
N LEU A 291 -19.64 -6.48 34.05
CA LEU A 291 -18.68 -5.51 34.58
C LEU A 291 -17.23 -5.91 34.30
N LEU A 292 -16.91 -7.21 34.41
CA LEU A 292 -15.57 -7.72 34.07
C LEU A 292 -15.21 -7.49 32.62
N GLN A 293 -16.14 -7.73 31.69
CA GLN A 293 -15.92 -7.46 30.25
C GLN A 293 -15.62 -5.98 29.99
N VAL A 294 -16.43 -5.09 30.54
CA VAL A 294 -16.24 -3.63 30.38
C VAL A 294 -14.92 -3.19 31.02
N ARG A 295 -14.62 -3.64 32.23
CA ARG A 295 -13.36 -3.34 32.91
C ARG A 295 -12.15 -3.77 32.09
N ASN A 296 -12.15 -5.02 31.60
CA ASN A 296 -11.02 -5.55 30.86
C ASN A 296 -10.84 -4.86 29.49
N LEU A 297 -11.94 -4.46 28.84
CA LEU A 297 -11.90 -3.63 27.61
C LEU A 297 -11.24 -2.28 27.89
N ILE A 298 -11.65 -1.60 28.97
CA ILE A 298 -11.07 -0.30 29.37
C ILE A 298 -9.58 -0.48 29.70
N LEU A 299 -9.23 -1.51 30.49
CA LEU A 299 -7.84 -1.78 30.85
C LEU A 299 -6.98 -2.04 29.60
N PHE A 300 -7.47 -2.82 28.64
CA PHE A 300 -6.78 -3.04 27.37
C PHE A 300 -6.54 -1.73 26.62
N GLY A 301 -7.58 -0.89 26.47
CA GLY A 301 -7.46 0.39 25.79
C GLY A 301 -6.45 1.33 26.45
N LEU A 302 -6.55 1.49 27.79
CA LEU A 302 -5.62 2.32 28.56
C LEU A 302 -4.17 1.81 28.50
N MET A 303 -3.97 0.50 28.70
CA MET A 303 -2.64 -0.11 28.61
C MET A 303 -2.02 0.06 27.22
N SER A 304 -2.81 -0.16 26.17
CA SER A 304 -2.35 0.01 24.79
C SER A 304 -1.99 1.46 24.47
N MET A 305 -2.81 2.41 24.88
CA MET A 305 -2.56 3.84 24.68
C MET A 305 -1.29 4.30 25.43
N VAL A 306 -1.14 3.93 26.69
CA VAL A 306 0.06 4.25 27.47
C VAL A 306 1.32 3.63 26.86
N ALA A 307 1.23 2.36 26.45
CA ALA A 307 2.36 1.69 25.80
C ALA A 307 2.74 2.32 24.46
N MET A 308 1.74 2.73 23.65
CA MET A 308 1.98 3.46 22.39
C MET A 308 2.73 4.78 22.64
N VAL A 309 2.24 5.57 23.59
CA VAL A 309 2.86 6.86 23.94
C VAL A 309 4.30 6.67 24.43
N ILE A 310 4.57 5.65 25.28
CA ILE A 310 5.91 5.43 25.83
C ILE A 310 6.87 4.87 24.78
N LEU A 311 6.43 3.90 23.99
CA LEU A 311 7.32 3.15 23.08
C LEU A 311 7.46 3.79 21.71
N LEU A 312 6.45 4.53 21.23
CA LEU A 312 6.39 5.09 19.89
C LEU A 312 6.10 6.60 19.91
N TRP A 313 6.65 7.31 20.91
CA TRP A 313 6.45 8.76 21.06
C TRP A 313 6.79 9.57 19.80
N PRO A 314 7.90 9.33 19.07
CA PRO A 314 8.18 10.07 17.84
C PRO A 314 7.06 9.95 16.80
N LEU A 315 6.51 8.74 16.61
CA LEU A 315 5.40 8.47 15.71
C LEU A 315 4.11 9.15 16.21
N VAL A 316 3.80 9.00 17.49
CA VAL A 316 2.59 9.59 18.10
C VAL A 316 2.62 11.10 18.03
N SER A 317 3.74 11.73 18.40
CA SER A 317 3.90 13.19 18.35
C SER A 317 3.79 13.73 16.93
N HIS A 318 4.37 13.04 15.95
CA HIS A 318 4.25 13.42 14.54
C HIS A 318 2.80 13.34 14.06
N ILE A 319 2.10 12.22 14.32
CA ILE A 319 0.68 12.06 13.93
C ILE A 319 -0.22 13.13 14.56
N LEU A 320 0.05 13.52 15.81
CA LEU A 320 -0.76 14.53 16.50
C LEU A 320 -0.40 15.96 16.09
N GLY A 321 0.82 16.21 15.66
CA GLY A 321 1.31 17.53 15.26
C GLY A 321 1.14 17.87 13.78
N TYR A 322 0.81 16.89 12.94
CA TYR A 322 0.70 17.07 11.50
C TYR A 322 -0.74 17.27 11.07
N ASP A 323 -1.03 18.34 10.34
CA ASP A 323 -2.37 18.58 9.78
C ASP A 323 -2.56 17.83 8.45
N TYR A 324 -2.99 16.59 8.59
CA TYR A 324 -3.27 15.75 7.42
C TYR A 324 -4.44 16.28 6.58
N ALA A 325 -5.41 16.97 7.20
CA ALA A 325 -6.56 17.45 6.48
C ALA A 325 -6.19 18.61 5.56
N ASP A 326 -5.32 19.51 6.00
CA ASP A 326 -4.82 20.60 5.17
C ASP A 326 -3.93 20.06 4.04
N HIS A 327 -2.96 19.23 4.37
CA HIS A 327 -1.99 18.69 3.41
C HIS A 327 -2.61 17.83 2.30
N TYR A 328 -3.64 17.03 2.64
CA TYR A 328 -4.28 16.11 1.69
C TYR A 328 -5.68 16.53 1.23
N SER A 329 -6.13 17.75 1.57
CA SER A 329 -7.45 18.29 1.19
C SER A 329 -7.70 18.26 -0.32
N TYR A 330 -6.65 18.44 -1.07
CA TYR A 330 -6.65 18.42 -2.52
C TYR A 330 -7.08 17.07 -3.12
N TYR A 331 -6.68 15.96 -2.49
CA TYR A 331 -7.07 14.63 -2.94
C TYR A 331 -8.48 14.24 -2.48
N ASN A 332 -9.28 15.20 -1.95
CA ASN A 332 -10.65 14.96 -1.50
C ASN A 332 -11.66 15.20 -2.63
N GLY A 333 -11.80 14.23 -3.52
CA GLY A 333 -12.63 14.29 -4.72
C GLY A 333 -14.13 14.03 -4.52
N GLY A 334 -14.76 14.28 -3.34
CA GLY A 334 -16.21 14.20 -3.20
C GLY A 334 -16.78 13.58 -1.93
N GLY A 335 -15.96 13.33 -0.92
CA GLY A 335 -16.39 12.92 0.41
C GLY A 335 -16.99 11.50 0.49
N MET A 336 -17.70 11.21 1.59
CA MET A 336 -18.16 9.87 1.94
C MET A 336 -19.10 9.23 0.91
N VAL A 337 -19.94 10.01 0.22
CA VAL A 337 -20.90 9.46 -0.77
C VAL A 337 -20.15 8.95 -1.99
N THR A 338 -19.24 9.74 -2.53
CA THR A 338 -18.37 9.37 -3.65
C THR A 338 -17.52 8.16 -3.28
N GLU A 339 -16.92 8.15 -2.08
CA GLU A 339 -16.12 7.02 -1.62
C GLU A 339 -16.94 5.74 -1.51
N THR A 340 -18.16 5.80 -0.95
CA THR A 340 -19.05 4.62 -0.88
C THR A 340 -19.35 4.07 -2.27
N TYR A 341 -19.59 4.96 -3.22
CA TYR A 341 -19.81 4.62 -4.61
C TYR A 341 -18.57 3.93 -5.22
N LEU A 342 -17.39 4.51 -5.06
CA LEU A 342 -16.13 3.96 -5.55
C LEU A 342 -15.83 2.59 -4.92
N GLN A 343 -16.04 2.43 -3.62
CA GLN A 343 -15.89 1.15 -2.93
C GLN A 343 -16.80 0.08 -3.51
N CYS A 344 -18.09 0.41 -3.72
CA CYS A 344 -19.06 -0.51 -4.33
C CYS A 344 -18.69 -0.87 -5.77
N ALA A 345 -18.28 0.11 -6.57
CA ALA A 345 -17.84 -0.09 -7.94
C ALA A 345 -16.63 -1.03 -8.03
N ARG A 346 -15.65 -0.77 -7.17
CA ARG A 346 -14.41 -1.57 -7.07
C ARG A 346 -14.66 -3.00 -6.58
N MET A 347 -15.66 -3.21 -5.71
CA MET A 347 -16.09 -4.55 -5.29
C MET A 347 -16.75 -5.33 -6.41
N GLY A 348 -17.49 -4.67 -7.29
CA GLY A 348 -18.24 -5.27 -8.37
C GLY A 348 -19.54 -5.95 -7.95
N LEU A 349 -20.48 -6.00 -8.89
CA LEU A 349 -21.84 -6.49 -8.64
C LEU A 349 -21.89 -7.90 -8.05
N MET A 350 -21.04 -8.80 -8.53
CA MET A 350 -21.06 -10.20 -8.09
C MET A 350 -20.68 -10.34 -6.61
N ASN A 351 -19.65 -9.60 -6.16
CA ASN A 351 -19.28 -9.58 -4.75
C ASN A 351 -20.36 -8.93 -3.90
N LEU A 352 -20.95 -7.82 -4.35
CA LEU A 352 -22.02 -7.14 -3.62
C LEU A 352 -23.27 -8.04 -3.48
N VAL A 353 -23.66 -8.76 -4.52
CA VAL A 353 -24.76 -9.75 -4.45
C VAL A 353 -24.42 -10.87 -3.48
N LEU A 354 -23.20 -11.41 -3.52
CA LEU A 354 -22.76 -12.46 -2.61
C LEU A 354 -22.76 -11.98 -1.15
N MET A 355 -22.27 -10.77 -0.89
CA MET A 355 -22.30 -10.14 0.44
C MET A 355 -23.74 -9.89 0.91
N GLY A 356 -24.64 -9.41 0.02
CA GLY A 356 -26.07 -9.24 0.32
C GLY A 356 -26.77 -10.55 0.67
N MET A 357 -26.49 -11.61 -0.09
CA MET A 357 -26.97 -12.97 0.25
C MET A 357 -26.44 -13.44 1.60
N GLY A 358 -25.17 -13.19 1.88
CA GLY A 358 -24.54 -13.51 3.16
C GLY A 358 -25.18 -12.74 4.33
N LEU A 359 -25.43 -11.45 4.15
CA LEU A 359 -26.10 -10.63 5.14
C LEU A 359 -27.48 -11.20 5.49
N TRP A 360 -28.30 -11.50 4.46
CA TRP A 360 -29.60 -12.15 4.64
C TRP A 360 -29.45 -13.49 5.38
N PHE A 361 -28.52 -14.34 4.96
CA PHE A 361 -28.25 -15.64 5.55
C PHE A 361 -27.85 -15.54 7.03
N CYS A 362 -26.94 -14.63 7.35
CA CYS A 362 -26.46 -14.42 8.72
C CYS A 362 -27.56 -13.88 9.64
N LEU A 363 -28.38 -12.94 9.17
CA LEU A 363 -29.44 -12.31 9.97
C LEU A 363 -30.67 -13.21 10.13
N LYS A 364 -31.08 -13.92 9.09
CA LYS A 364 -32.34 -14.70 9.09
C LYS A 364 -32.15 -16.18 9.42
N VAL A 365 -31.06 -16.79 8.97
CA VAL A 365 -30.81 -18.24 9.15
C VAL A 365 -30.02 -18.51 10.43
N HIS A 366 -28.86 -17.88 10.59
CA HIS A 366 -27.98 -18.11 11.74
C HIS A 366 -28.28 -17.22 12.94
N LYS A 367 -29.02 -16.15 12.76
CA LYS A 367 -29.33 -15.17 13.82
C LYS A 367 -28.08 -14.63 14.55
N MET A 368 -27.01 -14.44 13.78
CA MET A 368 -25.71 -13.94 14.26
C MET A 368 -25.43 -12.53 13.71
N PRO A 369 -26.13 -11.50 14.18
CA PRO A 369 -25.95 -10.14 13.64
C PRO A 369 -24.57 -9.52 13.99
N ALA A 370 -23.86 -10.07 14.96
CA ALA A 370 -22.59 -9.49 15.44
C ALA A 370 -21.52 -9.43 14.34
N LEU A 371 -21.39 -10.46 13.50
CA LEU A 371 -20.38 -10.47 12.42
C LEU A 371 -20.63 -9.38 11.36
N PRO A 372 -21.84 -9.31 10.73
CA PRO A 372 -22.08 -8.26 9.75
C PRO A 372 -22.14 -6.86 10.37
N CYS A 373 -22.54 -6.73 11.64
CA CYS A 373 -22.48 -5.44 12.35
C CYS A 373 -21.03 -4.99 12.58
N LEU A 374 -20.13 -5.90 12.96
CA LEU A 374 -18.70 -5.58 13.11
C LEU A 374 -18.12 -5.08 11.79
N ALA A 375 -18.34 -5.84 10.72
CA ALA A 375 -17.83 -5.50 9.38
C ALA A 375 -18.40 -4.17 8.87
N GLY A 376 -19.73 -3.99 8.96
CA GLY A 376 -20.39 -2.77 8.49
C GLY A 376 -20.01 -1.53 9.30
N LEU A 377 -19.88 -1.64 10.62
CA LEU A 377 -19.44 -0.53 11.47
C LEU A 377 -17.97 -0.19 11.23
N GLU A 378 -17.10 -1.17 11.05
CA GLU A 378 -15.69 -0.94 10.73
C GLU A 378 -15.56 -0.17 9.41
N ILE A 379 -16.19 -0.66 8.32
CA ILE A 379 -16.17 0.00 7.02
C ILE A 379 -16.71 1.44 7.15
N LEU A 380 -17.88 1.60 7.78
CA LEU A 380 -18.51 2.92 7.92
C LEU A 380 -17.63 3.90 8.69
N LEU A 381 -17.08 3.47 9.83
CA LEU A 381 -16.30 4.35 10.70
C LEU A 381 -14.95 4.70 10.07
N SER A 382 -14.26 3.72 9.48
CA SER A 382 -13.02 3.95 8.75
C SER A 382 -13.26 4.91 7.58
N MET A 383 -14.38 4.75 6.86
CA MET A 383 -14.77 5.61 5.76
C MET A 383 -15.07 7.04 6.23
N VAL A 384 -15.86 7.22 7.30
CA VAL A 384 -16.17 8.55 7.88
C VAL A 384 -14.89 9.27 8.32
N LEU A 385 -13.94 8.55 8.91
CA LEU A 385 -12.68 9.13 9.35
C LEU A 385 -11.79 9.50 8.18
N PHE A 386 -11.63 8.61 7.21
CA PHE A 386 -10.71 8.78 6.09
C PHE A 386 -11.17 9.87 5.12
N THR A 387 -12.46 9.91 4.79
CA THR A 387 -13.00 10.88 3.82
C THR A 387 -13.06 12.32 4.33
N ARG A 388 -12.70 12.54 5.59
CA ARG A 388 -12.47 13.90 6.12
C ARG A 388 -11.15 14.49 5.62
N VAL A 389 -10.22 13.63 5.22
CA VAL A 389 -8.88 14.01 4.79
C VAL A 389 -8.79 13.95 3.28
N GLN A 390 -9.11 12.80 2.69
CA GLN A 390 -9.04 12.58 1.24
C GLN A 390 -9.97 11.44 0.79
N THR A 391 -10.15 11.28 -0.51
CA THR A 391 -10.72 10.05 -1.09
C THR A 391 -9.65 8.97 -1.19
N THR A 392 -10.07 7.70 -1.19
CA THR A 392 -9.12 6.59 -1.36
C THR A 392 -8.66 6.51 -2.81
N GLY A 393 -7.38 6.67 -3.04
CA GLY A 393 -6.75 6.17 -4.26
C GLY A 393 -6.78 4.63 -4.32
N SER A 394 -6.00 4.06 -5.22
CA SER A 394 -5.92 2.60 -5.36
C SER A 394 -5.40 1.90 -4.11
N GLN A 395 -4.38 2.46 -3.46
CA GLN A 395 -3.68 1.85 -2.34
C GLN A 395 -4.47 1.89 -1.02
N HIS A 396 -5.20 2.95 -0.76
CA HIS A 396 -5.90 3.11 0.51
C HIS A 396 -7.17 2.25 0.63
N MET A 397 -7.59 1.62 -0.46
CA MET A 397 -8.68 0.63 -0.47
C MET A 397 -8.45 -0.53 0.52
N LEU A 398 -7.20 -0.88 0.78
CA LEU A 398 -6.87 -1.99 1.66
C LEU A 398 -7.22 -1.73 3.13
N LEU A 399 -7.45 -0.46 3.52
CA LEU A 399 -7.91 -0.09 4.87
C LEU A 399 -9.28 -0.70 5.20
N PHE A 400 -10.17 -0.78 4.22
CA PHE A 400 -11.54 -1.26 4.38
C PHE A 400 -11.66 -2.76 4.10
N LEU A 401 -10.60 -3.36 3.55
CA LEU A 401 -10.59 -4.75 3.13
C LEU A 401 -10.95 -5.74 4.25
N PRO A 402 -10.51 -5.57 5.51
CA PRO A 402 -10.86 -6.47 6.59
C PRO A 402 -12.37 -6.59 6.81
N GLY A 403 -13.12 -5.50 6.78
CA GLY A 403 -14.58 -5.50 6.89
C GLY A 403 -15.25 -6.10 5.65
N TRP A 404 -14.83 -5.69 4.45
CA TRP A 404 -15.34 -6.27 3.21
C TRP A 404 -15.09 -7.77 3.14
N PHE A 405 -13.91 -8.23 3.58
CA PHE A 405 -13.60 -9.65 3.59
C PHE A 405 -14.49 -10.44 4.54
N LEU A 406 -14.81 -9.92 5.73
CA LEU A 406 -15.78 -10.55 6.61
C LEU A 406 -17.16 -10.69 5.96
N LEU A 407 -17.65 -9.65 5.29
CA LEU A 407 -18.92 -9.71 4.55
C LEU A 407 -18.87 -10.75 3.42
N PHE A 408 -17.77 -10.82 2.70
CA PHE A 408 -17.54 -11.82 1.67
C PHE A 408 -17.55 -13.24 2.23
N LEU A 409 -16.87 -13.49 3.36
CA LEU A 409 -16.85 -14.80 4.00
C LEU A 409 -18.24 -15.26 4.46
N ILE A 410 -19.07 -14.32 4.94
CA ILE A 410 -20.46 -14.62 5.27
C ILE A 410 -21.23 -15.01 4.00
N GLY A 411 -21.01 -14.32 2.88
CA GLY A 411 -21.57 -14.65 1.58
C GLY A 411 -21.11 -16.00 1.06
N ALA A 412 -19.83 -16.28 1.17
CA ALA A 412 -19.23 -17.56 0.81
C ALA A 412 -19.85 -18.73 1.63
N ALA A 413 -20.15 -18.49 2.90
CA ALA A 413 -20.85 -19.47 3.75
C ALA A 413 -22.26 -19.77 3.26
N ALA A 414 -23.01 -18.71 2.90
CA ALA A 414 -24.36 -18.87 2.33
C ALA A 414 -24.33 -19.67 1.01
N LEU A 415 -23.36 -19.38 0.15
CA LEU A 415 -23.17 -20.10 -1.11
C LEU A 415 -22.80 -21.56 -0.87
N ALA A 416 -21.83 -21.83 0.00
CA ALA A 416 -21.38 -23.19 0.34
C ALA A 416 -22.50 -24.06 0.94
N GLU A 417 -23.36 -23.49 1.79
CA GLU A 417 -24.54 -24.16 2.35
C GLU A 417 -25.61 -24.41 1.28
N GLY A 418 -25.83 -23.46 0.37
CA GLY A 418 -26.73 -23.62 -0.78
C GLY A 418 -26.32 -24.76 -1.71
N MET A 419 -25.01 -24.93 -1.92
CA MET A 419 -24.45 -25.99 -2.76
C MET A 419 -24.74 -27.41 -2.24
N ASN A 420 -24.94 -27.58 -0.94
CA ASN A 420 -25.33 -28.87 -0.37
C ASN A 420 -26.76 -29.31 -0.75
N ARG A 421 -27.60 -28.35 -1.10
CA ARG A 421 -29.03 -28.59 -1.34
C ARG A 421 -29.40 -28.80 -2.81
N ARG A 422 -28.61 -28.27 -3.77
CA ARG A 422 -28.99 -28.31 -5.20
C ARG A 422 -27.80 -28.49 -6.14
N ARG A 423 -27.88 -29.48 -7.05
CA ARG A 423 -26.86 -29.76 -8.08
C ARG A 423 -26.57 -28.55 -8.98
N ASN A 424 -27.59 -27.78 -9.33
CA ASN A 424 -27.46 -26.63 -10.23
C ASN A 424 -26.65 -25.48 -9.60
N LEU A 425 -26.70 -25.32 -8.27
CA LEU A 425 -25.87 -24.34 -7.57
C LEU A 425 -24.38 -24.72 -7.61
N LYS A 426 -24.04 -26.02 -7.64
CA LYS A 426 -22.64 -26.48 -7.81
C LYS A 426 -22.12 -26.10 -9.20
N ILE A 427 -22.91 -26.31 -10.23
CA ILE A 427 -22.56 -25.93 -11.61
C ILE A 427 -22.43 -24.41 -11.73
N GLY A 428 -23.39 -23.66 -11.21
CA GLY A 428 -23.36 -22.19 -11.20
C GLY A 428 -22.14 -21.65 -10.46
N PHE A 429 -21.78 -22.26 -9.34
CA PHE A 429 -20.57 -21.91 -8.59
C PHE A 429 -19.29 -22.17 -9.40
N TRP A 430 -19.16 -23.30 -10.05
CA TRP A 430 -18.00 -23.59 -10.89
C TRP A 430 -17.90 -22.63 -12.07
N LEU A 431 -19.01 -22.34 -12.73
CA LEU A 431 -19.05 -21.34 -13.80
C LEU A 431 -18.69 -19.95 -13.26
N PHE A 432 -19.20 -19.59 -12.09
CA PHE A 432 -18.84 -18.34 -11.41
C PHE A 432 -17.34 -18.30 -11.07
N THR A 433 -16.79 -19.36 -10.48
CA THR A 433 -15.36 -19.39 -10.08
C THR A 433 -14.45 -19.33 -11.32
N ILE A 434 -14.80 -20.04 -12.39
CA ILE A 434 -14.07 -19.99 -13.66
C ILE A 434 -14.20 -18.58 -14.29
N ALA A 435 -15.42 -18.07 -14.41
CA ALA A 435 -15.66 -16.74 -14.96
C ALA A 435 -14.95 -15.65 -14.14
N PHE A 436 -14.99 -15.74 -12.82
CA PHE A 436 -14.33 -14.79 -11.92
C PHE A 436 -12.81 -14.95 -11.93
N ALA A 437 -12.26 -16.15 -11.97
CA ALA A 437 -10.84 -16.40 -12.12
C ALA A 437 -10.31 -15.94 -13.48
N THR A 438 -11.09 -16.10 -14.55
CA THR A 438 -10.73 -15.62 -15.90
C THR A 438 -10.97 -14.12 -16.07
N SER A 439 -11.90 -13.51 -15.33
CA SER A 439 -12.19 -12.07 -15.37
C SER A 439 -11.22 -11.24 -14.56
N VAL A 440 -10.47 -11.88 -13.69
CA VAL A 440 -9.32 -11.24 -13.07
C VAL A 440 -8.33 -10.98 -14.20
N ARG A 441 -8.42 -9.81 -14.83
CA ARG A 441 -7.42 -9.36 -15.78
C ARG A 441 -6.06 -9.41 -15.13
N CYS A 442 -5.40 -10.49 -15.39
CA CYS A 442 -3.98 -10.58 -15.30
C CYS A 442 -3.49 -10.13 -16.67
N SER A 443 -3.13 -8.86 -16.86
CA SER A 443 -2.36 -8.52 -18.03
C SER A 443 -1.11 -9.41 -18.03
N PRO A 444 -0.82 -10.15 -19.05
CA PRO A 444 -1.42 -10.39 -20.35
C PRO A 444 -2.19 -11.70 -20.46
N LEU A 445 -2.75 -12.26 -19.40
CA LEU A 445 -3.34 -13.63 -19.37
C LEU A 445 -4.81 -13.71 -19.81
N THR A 446 -5.53 -12.61 -19.90
CA THR A 446 -6.95 -12.70 -20.21
C THR A 446 -7.27 -12.30 -21.63
N THR A 447 -7.63 -13.31 -22.42
CA THR A 447 -8.28 -13.17 -23.72
C THR A 447 -9.81 -13.07 -23.60
N VAL A 448 -10.39 -13.26 -22.41
CA VAL A 448 -11.85 -13.24 -22.19
C VAL A 448 -12.22 -11.99 -21.41
N ALA A 449 -12.74 -11.00 -22.12
CA ALA A 449 -13.32 -9.81 -21.53
C ALA A 449 -14.69 -10.13 -20.93
N LEU A 450 -14.78 -10.28 -19.60
CA LEU A 450 -16.07 -10.15 -18.93
C LEU A 450 -16.44 -8.66 -18.84
N PRO A 451 -17.75 -8.33 -18.88
CA PRO A 451 -18.20 -6.97 -18.70
C PRO A 451 -17.62 -6.38 -17.40
N ASP A 452 -17.03 -5.21 -17.48
CA ASP A 452 -16.36 -4.55 -16.37
C ASP A 452 -17.22 -4.41 -15.12
N PHE A 453 -18.52 -4.17 -15.28
CA PHE A 453 -19.47 -4.09 -14.16
C PHE A 453 -19.58 -5.38 -13.34
N LEU A 454 -19.26 -6.55 -13.91
CA LEU A 454 -19.27 -7.82 -13.19
C LEU A 454 -18.04 -8.03 -12.33
N ILE A 455 -16.93 -7.42 -12.71
CA ILE A 455 -15.62 -7.61 -12.06
C ILE A 455 -15.19 -6.44 -11.19
N GLY A 456 -16.02 -5.40 -11.07
CA GLY A 456 -15.76 -4.26 -10.21
C GLY A 456 -14.92 -3.16 -10.84
N ARG A 457 -14.84 -3.10 -12.16
CA ARG A 457 -14.09 -2.05 -12.86
C ARG A 457 -14.91 -0.80 -13.14
N THR A 458 -16.16 -0.96 -13.57
CA THR A 458 -16.98 0.15 -14.08
C THR A 458 -18.45 0.09 -13.68
N LEU A 459 -18.83 -0.73 -12.68
CA LEU A 459 -20.25 -0.89 -12.34
C LEU A 459 -20.99 0.43 -12.20
N LEU A 460 -20.29 1.43 -11.67
CA LEU A 460 -20.86 2.70 -11.30
C LEU A 460 -19.89 3.87 -11.61
N SER A 461 -18.87 3.68 -12.41
CA SER A 461 -17.87 4.72 -12.69
C SER A 461 -18.54 5.99 -13.20
N ALA A 462 -18.37 7.07 -12.47
CA ALA A 462 -18.98 8.36 -12.77
C ALA A 462 -18.30 9.06 -13.95
N SER A 463 -17.03 8.74 -14.19
CA SER A 463 -16.32 9.22 -15.36
C SER A 463 -15.46 8.12 -15.99
N PRO A 464 -15.41 8.04 -17.33
CA PRO A 464 -14.45 7.19 -18.02
C PRO A 464 -13.00 7.50 -17.64
N GLN A 465 -12.71 8.71 -17.15
CA GLN A 465 -11.40 9.18 -16.75
C GLN A 465 -10.93 8.61 -15.41
N GLU A 466 -11.81 8.50 -14.41
CA GLU A 466 -11.43 7.89 -13.12
C GLU A 466 -11.22 6.37 -13.23
N SER A 467 -12.04 5.67 -14.03
CA SER A 467 -11.80 4.25 -14.28
C SER A 467 -10.61 4.02 -15.19
N ALA A 468 -10.31 4.93 -16.11
CA ALA A 468 -9.11 4.92 -16.92
C ALA A 468 -7.85 5.17 -16.07
N HIS A 469 -7.90 6.09 -15.12
CA HIS A 469 -6.78 6.41 -14.25
C HIS A 469 -6.35 5.22 -13.38
N ASP A 470 -7.31 4.51 -12.81
CA ASP A 470 -7.02 3.42 -11.86
C ASP A 470 -6.68 2.08 -12.52
N PHE A 471 -7.10 1.84 -13.76
CA PHE A 471 -6.92 0.55 -14.43
C PHE A 471 -6.38 0.61 -15.86
N ALA A 472 -6.77 1.56 -16.69
CA ALA A 472 -6.29 1.63 -18.06
C ALA A 472 -4.88 2.21 -18.14
N ALA A 473 -4.53 3.15 -17.29
CA ALA A 473 -3.16 3.62 -17.13
C ALA A 473 -2.22 2.50 -16.67
N ILE A 474 -2.77 1.54 -15.95
CA ILE A 474 -2.04 0.36 -15.46
C ILE A 474 -2.01 -0.77 -16.52
N ASP A 475 -3.06 -0.93 -17.34
CA ASP A 475 -3.19 -2.10 -18.20
C ASP A 475 -2.40 -2.03 -19.53
N ASP A 476 -2.26 -0.89 -20.18
CA ASP A 476 -1.71 -0.88 -21.56
C ASP A 476 -0.46 -0.04 -21.78
N LEU A 477 -0.27 1.10 -21.11
CA LEU A 477 0.85 2.00 -21.39
C LEU A 477 1.95 1.96 -20.31
N VAL A 478 1.59 1.69 -19.06
CA VAL A 478 2.51 1.74 -17.93
C VAL A 478 3.16 0.37 -17.67
N TYR A 479 2.46 -0.74 -17.96
CA TYR A 479 2.98 -2.10 -17.73
C TYR A 479 3.81 -2.68 -18.85
N ASP A 480 3.52 -2.32 -20.10
CA ASP A 480 4.26 -2.80 -21.27
C ASP A 480 4.73 -1.60 -22.10
N ARG A 481 5.71 -0.91 -21.55
CA ARG A 481 6.32 0.26 -22.18
C ARG A 481 7.13 -0.13 -23.40
N LYS A 482 6.54 0.02 -24.57
CA LYS A 482 7.22 -0.20 -25.85
C LYS A 482 8.29 0.87 -26.10
N ASP A 483 8.15 2.03 -25.46
CA ASP A 483 9.07 3.17 -25.54
C ASP A 483 10.20 3.12 -24.49
N LEU A 484 10.29 2.07 -23.67
CA LEU A 484 11.35 1.94 -22.67
C LEU A 484 12.78 2.06 -23.24
N PRO A 485 13.10 1.54 -24.44
CA PRO A 485 14.42 1.75 -25.04
C PRO A 485 14.73 3.24 -25.28
N GLN A 486 13.73 4.03 -25.69
CA GLN A 486 13.87 5.47 -25.94
C GLN A 486 14.02 6.24 -24.63
N ILE A 487 13.25 5.89 -23.60
CA ILE A 487 13.39 6.47 -22.25
C ILE A 487 14.83 6.23 -21.74
N LYS A 488 15.36 5.00 -21.88
CA LYS A 488 16.75 4.69 -21.53
C LYS A 488 17.76 5.45 -22.37
N ALA A 489 17.47 5.68 -23.65
CA ALA A 489 18.33 6.47 -24.53
C ALA A 489 18.41 7.94 -24.09
N ILE A 490 17.27 8.55 -23.74
CA ILE A 490 17.19 9.92 -23.21
C ILE A 490 17.93 10.00 -21.87
N ALA A 491 17.70 9.06 -20.95
CA ALA A 491 18.39 9.02 -19.66
C ALA A 491 19.92 8.94 -19.85
N LYS A 492 20.38 8.08 -20.75
CA LYS A 492 21.80 7.97 -21.08
C LYS A 492 22.35 9.24 -21.75
N TRP A 493 21.55 9.89 -22.59
CA TRP A 493 21.92 11.14 -23.22
C TRP A 493 22.16 12.22 -22.16
N ILE A 494 21.21 12.38 -21.21
CA ILE A 494 21.33 13.33 -20.08
C ILE A 494 22.59 13.01 -19.26
N ASP A 495 22.82 11.75 -18.90
CA ASP A 495 24.00 11.35 -18.12
C ASP A 495 25.31 11.70 -18.80
N THR A 496 25.35 11.60 -20.13
CA THR A 496 26.55 11.88 -20.93
C THR A 496 26.79 13.38 -21.16
N HIS A 497 25.72 14.18 -21.29
CA HIS A 497 25.81 15.60 -21.69
C HIS A 497 25.70 16.57 -20.53
N CYS A 498 25.18 16.15 -19.39
CA CYS A 498 25.18 16.92 -18.14
C CYS A 498 26.35 16.47 -17.27
N ALA A 499 27.28 17.38 -17.04
CA ALA A 499 28.34 17.19 -16.05
C ALA A 499 27.73 17.23 -14.62
N ASP A 500 28.56 16.89 -13.62
CA ASP A 500 28.12 17.00 -12.22
C ASP A 500 27.82 18.47 -11.88
N GLY A 501 26.62 18.70 -11.37
CA GLY A 501 26.11 20.04 -11.06
C GLY A 501 25.38 20.72 -12.23
N GLU A 502 25.39 20.18 -13.45
CA GLU A 502 24.56 20.66 -14.54
C GLU A 502 23.19 19.99 -14.53
N ILE A 503 22.16 20.73 -14.90
CA ILE A 503 20.76 20.32 -14.84
C ILE A 503 20.16 20.29 -16.25
N ALA A 504 19.46 19.19 -16.56
CA ALA A 504 18.43 19.12 -17.59
C ALA A 504 17.07 19.31 -16.90
N TYR A 505 16.21 20.13 -17.45
CA TYR A 505 14.85 20.36 -16.93
C TYR A 505 13.81 19.70 -17.84
N MET A 506 12.96 18.89 -17.27
CA MET A 506 11.87 18.22 -17.99
C MET A 506 10.55 18.94 -17.72
N ILE A 507 9.94 19.53 -18.77
CA ILE A 507 8.65 20.19 -18.65
C ILE A 507 7.50 19.18 -18.54
N PRO A 508 7.41 18.10 -19.37
CA PRO A 508 6.35 17.11 -19.23
C PRO A 508 6.35 16.45 -17.86
N HIS A 509 5.19 16.47 -17.21
CA HIS A 509 4.96 15.80 -15.94
C HIS A 509 3.56 15.20 -15.94
N ASP A 510 3.45 13.94 -16.34
CA ASP A 510 2.19 13.23 -16.52
C ASP A 510 2.39 11.72 -16.24
N THR A 511 1.32 10.97 -16.06
CA THR A 511 1.37 9.51 -15.83
C THR A 511 2.12 8.77 -16.94
N LEU A 512 2.00 9.23 -18.20
CA LEU A 512 2.70 8.62 -19.32
C LEU A 512 4.19 8.95 -19.32
N TYR A 513 4.53 10.21 -19.07
CA TYR A 513 5.90 10.73 -19.05
C TYR A 513 6.09 11.67 -17.86
N CYS A 514 6.61 11.14 -16.78
CA CYS A 514 7.10 11.95 -15.67
C CYS A 514 8.63 11.76 -15.52
N PRO A 515 9.32 12.68 -14.85
CA PRO A 515 10.77 12.61 -14.66
C PRO A 515 11.24 11.31 -14.02
N ASP A 516 10.41 10.68 -13.17
CA ASP A 516 10.73 9.42 -12.52
C ASP A 516 10.90 8.25 -13.50
N HIS A 517 10.19 8.25 -14.64
CA HIS A 517 10.42 7.26 -15.69
C HIS A 517 11.87 7.29 -16.19
N PHE A 518 12.42 8.48 -16.37
CA PHE A 518 13.78 8.66 -16.85
C PHE A 518 14.82 8.41 -15.76
N LYS A 519 14.55 8.83 -14.52
CA LYS A 519 15.44 8.59 -13.38
C LYS A 519 15.54 7.12 -13.02
N ASN A 520 14.44 6.38 -13.09
CA ASN A 520 14.31 5.04 -12.55
C ASN A 520 14.36 3.92 -13.60
N CYS A 521 14.44 4.22 -14.90
CA CYS A 521 14.47 3.23 -15.96
C CYS A 521 15.70 2.29 -15.96
N LEU A 522 16.73 2.65 -15.18
CA LEU A 522 17.98 1.88 -15.05
C LEU A 522 18.20 1.35 -13.62
N LEU A 523 17.17 1.33 -12.76
CA LEU A 523 17.30 0.78 -11.41
C LEU A 523 18.01 -0.58 -11.41
N PRO A 524 18.90 -0.82 -10.43
CA PRO A 524 19.24 -0.01 -9.25
C PRO A 524 20.16 1.19 -9.51
N GLN A 525 20.62 1.38 -10.73
CA GLN A 525 21.46 2.53 -11.11
C GLN A 525 20.56 3.74 -11.42
N THR A 526 20.90 4.88 -10.86
CA THR A 526 20.19 6.16 -11.07
C THR A 526 21.15 7.25 -11.50
N PRO A 527 21.81 7.12 -12.68
CA PRO A 527 22.93 7.98 -13.07
C PRO A 527 22.52 9.44 -13.26
N ILE A 528 21.25 9.72 -13.54
CA ILE A 528 20.72 11.08 -13.74
C ILE A 528 20.01 11.63 -12.51
N ASN A 529 20.07 10.94 -11.38
CA ASN A 529 19.57 11.48 -10.13
C ASN A 529 20.39 12.72 -9.73
N GLY A 530 19.72 13.88 -9.58
CA GLY A 530 20.40 15.17 -9.38
C GLY A 530 20.76 15.92 -10.68
N LYS A 531 20.71 15.28 -11.85
CA LYS A 531 20.90 15.90 -13.17
C LYS A 531 19.59 16.24 -13.89
N LEU A 532 18.45 15.64 -13.48
CA LEU A 532 17.14 15.89 -14.06
C LEU A 532 16.24 16.60 -13.04
N ALA A 533 15.94 17.86 -13.32
CA ALA A 533 15.01 18.69 -12.56
C ALA A 533 13.62 18.72 -13.24
N PHE A 534 12.62 19.07 -12.48
CA PHE A 534 11.24 19.25 -12.92
C PHE A 534 10.48 20.08 -11.89
N GLY A 535 9.30 20.53 -12.25
CA GLY A 535 8.36 21.15 -11.34
C GLY A 535 6.95 20.61 -11.57
N PHE A 536 6.16 20.60 -10.52
CA PHE A 536 4.74 20.32 -10.59
C PHE A 536 4.04 21.15 -9.52
N SER A 537 2.78 21.43 -9.74
CA SER A 537 1.95 22.15 -8.79
C SER A 537 1.28 21.13 -7.86
N VAL A 538 1.58 21.23 -6.56
CA VAL A 538 0.76 20.56 -5.53
C VAL A 538 0.00 21.66 -4.81
N PRO A 539 -1.31 21.55 -4.64
CA PRO A 539 -2.09 22.53 -3.89
C PRO A 539 -1.51 22.79 -2.51
N GLY A 540 -1.40 24.06 -2.15
CA GLY A 540 -0.73 24.50 -0.93
C GLY A 540 0.79 24.64 -1.04
N THR A 541 1.42 24.22 -2.14
CA THR A 541 2.86 24.38 -2.40
C THR A 541 3.12 24.91 -3.80
N HIS A 542 2.44 25.99 -4.17
CA HIS A 542 2.66 26.64 -5.45
C HIS A 542 3.99 27.38 -5.43
N TYR A 543 5.00 26.84 -6.06
CA TYR A 543 6.26 27.51 -6.29
C TYR A 543 6.72 27.29 -7.72
N PHE A 544 7.26 28.35 -8.31
CA PHE A 544 7.90 28.22 -9.62
C PHE A 544 9.23 27.49 -9.44
N PRO A 545 9.51 26.45 -10.23
CA PRO A 545 10.75 25.71 -10.11
C PRO A 545 11.91 26.49 -10.71
N MET A 546 12.56 27.34 -9.93
CA MET A 546 13.66 28.22 -10.36
C MET A 546 14.82 27.47 -11.03
N GLN A 547 14.94 26.16 -10.80
CA GLN A 547 15.86 25.26 -11.51
C GLN A 547 15.68 25.28 -13.03
N PHE A 548 14.51 25.68 -13.53
CA PHE A 548 14.28 25.89 -14.96
C PHE A 548 15.26 26.91 -15.56
N PHE A 549 15.55 27.99 -14.85
CA PHE A 549 16.50 29.01 -15.29
C PHE A 549 17.95 28.58 -15.19
N GLU A 550 18.25 27.61 -14.32
CA GLU A 550 19.60 27.05 -14.14
C GLU A 550 19.88 25.91 -15.15
N ALA A 551 18.83 25.42 -15.84
CA ALA A 551 18.94 24.28 -16.70
C ALA A 551 19.77 24.58 -17.96
N LYS A 552 20.77 23.74 -18.21
CA LYS A 552 21.54 23.73 -19.44
C LYS A 552 20.73 23.19 -20.63
N TYR A 553 19.86 22.24 -20.35
CA TYR A 553 18.98 21.62 -21.32
C TYR A 553 17.53 21.63 -20.83
N VAL A 554 16.58 21.80 -21.75
CA VAL A 554 15.15 21.69 -21.48
C VAL A 554 14.57 20.60 -22.37
N LEU A 555 13.76 19.72 -21.80
CA LEU A 555 13.06 18.65 -22.50
C LEU A 555 11.58 19.01 -22.67
N THR A 556 11.09 18.89 -23.90
CA THR A 556 9.66 19.03 -24.25
C THR A 556 9.17 17.78 -24.95
N ALA A 557 7.86 17.58 -25.02
CA ALA A 557 7.23 16.49 -25.76
C ALA A 557 6.17 17.04 -26.71
N ASP A 558 6.05 16.44 -27.89
CA ASP A 558 5.03 16.76 -28.89
C ASP A 558 4.41 15.47 -29.44
N PRO A 559 3.07 15.24 -29.34
CA PRO A 559 2.14 16.09 -28.58
C PRO A 559 2.49 16.13 -27.09
N PHE A 560 2.19 17.25 -26.45
CA PHE A 560 2.36 17.34 -25.00
C PHE A 560 1.39 16.35 -24.33
N PRO A 561 1.84 15.54 -23.37
CA PRO A 561 0.99 14.51 -22.75
C PRO A 561 -0.16 15.16 -21.96
N LEU A 562 -1.39 14.74 -22.26
CA LEU A 562 -2.64 15.32 -21.76
C LEU A 562 -3.48 14.30 -20.98
N THR A 563 -2.89 13.30 -20.36
CA THR A 563 -3.65 12.26 -19.66
C THR A 563 -4.41 12.78 -18.43
N HIS A 564 -4.02 13.95 -17.92
CA HIS A 564 -4.65 14.62 -16.78
C HIS A 564 -4.93 16.10 -17.07
N VAL A 565 -5.67 16.38 -18.12
CA VAL A 565 -5.96 17.75 -18.60
C VAL A 565 -6.56 18.67 -17.53
N ASN A 566 -7.28 18.09 -16.57
CA ASN A 566 -7.93 18.82 -15.48
C ASN A 566 -7.25 18.58 -14.13
N ASP A 567 -6.05 18.01 -14.12
CA ASP A 567 -5.31 17.77 -12.90
C ASP A 567 -4.48 19.02 -12.59
N PRO A 568 -4.79 19.77 -11.51
CA PRO A 568 -4.01 20.92 -11.10
C PRO A 568 -2.52 20.62 -10.86
N GLU A 569 -2.16 19.35 -10.57
CA GLU A 569 -0.75 18.95 -10.45
C GLU A 569 0.02 19.17 -11.76
N ASN A 570 -0.65 19.09 -12.90
CA ASN A 570 -0.05 19.27 -14.22
C ASN A 570 -0.25 20.65 -14.83
N GLU A 571 -1.06 21.50 -14.21
CA GLU A 571 -1.36 22.83 -14.73
C GLU A 571 -0.09 23.66 -14.97
N MET A 572 0.84 23.64 -14.01
CA MET A 572 2.13 24.32 -14.14
C MET A 572 2.93 23.81 -15.36
N SER A 573 2.96 22.50 -15.58
CA SER A 573 3.70 21.90 -16.70
C SER A 573 3.13 22.31 -18.04
N HIS A 574 1.79 22.37 -18.18
CA HIS A 574 1.13 22.82 -19.39
C HIS A 574 1.43 24.29 -19.67
N LYS A 575 1.26 25.13 -18.66
CA LYS A 575 1.49 26.56 -18.77
C LYS A 575 2.94 26.87 -19.09
N LEU A 576 3.88 26.21 -18.39
CA LEU A 576 5.30 26.35 -18.66
C LEU A 576 5.66 25.90 -20.08
N ASN A 577 5.06 24.83 -20.59
CA ASN A 577 5.26 24.36 -21.94
C ASN A 577 4.83 25.39 -22.98
N ASP A 578 3.64 25.95 -22.83
CA ASP A 578 3.10 26.95 -23.77
C ASP A 578 3.97 28.21 -23.80
N MET A 579 4.38 28.69 -22.65
CA MET A 579 5.27 29.83 -22.52
C MET A 579 6.65 29.57 -23.11
N PHE A 580 7.22 28.36 -22.80
CA PHE A 580 8.51 27.97 -23.36
C PHE A 580 8.47 27.94 -24.89
N LEU A 581 7.44 27.32 -25.48
CA LEU A 581 7.30 27.24 -26.94
C LEU A 581 7.17 28.62 -27.60
N ALA A 582 6.62 29.62 -26.91
CA ALA A 582 6.44 30.96 -27.43
C ALA A 582 7.77 31.73 -27.56
N VAL A 583 8.73 31.52 -26.68
CA VAL A 583 9.99 32.29 -26.61
C VAL A 583 11.25 31.45 -26.77
N ARG A 584 11.13 30.12 -26.98
CA ARG A 584 12.26 29.19 -26.98
C ARG A 584 13.40 29.58 -27.91
N ASP A 585 13.06 30.08 -29.13
CA ASP A 585 14.05 30.39 -30.16
C ASP A 585 14.91 31.63 -29.80
N GLU A 586 14.53 32.40 -28.78
CA GLU A 586 15.30 33.53 -28.26
C GLU A 586 16.42 33.06 -27.30
N TYR A 587 16.16 31.99 -26.54
CA TYR A 587 17.03 31.54 -25.45
C TYR A 587 17.65 30.17 -25.66
N PHE A 588 17.08 29.36 -26.58
CA PHE A 588 17.47 27.95 -26.75
C PHE A 588 17.64 27.60 -28.22
N ALA A 589 18.46 26.60 -28.48
CA ALA A 589 18.61 25.96 -29.79
C ALA A 589 18.26 24.46 -29.66
N LEU A 590 17.71 23.91 -30.76
CA LEU A 590 17.47 22.47 -30.86
C LEU A 590 18.79 21.72 -30.79
N GLU A 591 18.90 20.75 -29.92
CA GLU A 591 20.10 19.90 -29.73
C GLU A 591 19.86 18.47 -30.23
N GLU A 592 18.75 17.81 -29.81
CA GLU A 592 18.47 16.42 -30.16
C GLU A 592 16.96 16.13 -30.15
N THR A 593 16.51 15.10 -30.87
CA THR A 593 15.12 14.64 -30.90
C THR A 593 15.06 13.11 -30.76
N PHE A 594 14.04 12.63 -30.03
CA PHE A 594 13.79 11.22 -29.80
C PHE A 594 12.35 10.86 -30.17
N ASP A 595 12.16 10.02 -31.18
CA ASP A 595 10.85 9.43 -31.50
C ASP A 595 10.58 8.28 -30.51
N MET A 596 9.51 8.41 -29.72
CA MET A 596 9.14 7.41 -28.71
C MET A 596 8.45 6.17 -29.32
N GLY A 597 8.13 6.20 -30.62
CA GLY A 597 7.50 5.07 -31.31
C GLY A 597 6.00 4.90 -31.02
N ASN A 598 5.39 5.82 -30.28
CA ASN A 598 3.97 5.87 -29.95
C ASN A 598 3.27 7.14 -30.46
N GLY A 599 3.93 7.86 -31.36
CA GLY A 599 3.46 9.13 -31.90
C GLY A 599 3.89 10.36 -31.11
N THR A 600 4.63 10.18 -30.02
CA THR A 600 5.22 11.28 -29.24
C THR A 600 6.68 11.46 -29.62
N THR A 601 7.13 12.69 -29.76
CA THR A 601 8.54 13.06 -29.98
C THR A 601 9.02 13.88 -28.79
N PHE A 602 10.10 13.46 -28.14
CA PHE A 602 10.82 14.29 -27.18
C PHE A 602 11.86 15.12 -27.88
N THR A 603 11.93 16.40 -27.53
CA THR A 603 12.92 17.35 -28.04
C THR A 603 13.74 17.90 -26.89
N ILE A 604 15.05 17.89 -27.07
CA ILE A 604 16.01 18.48 -26.15
C ILE A 604 16.48 19.81 -26.71
N TRP A 605 16.32 20.84 -25.92
CA TRP A 605 16.70 22.21 -26.23
C TRP A 605 17.87 22.62 -25.37
N LYS A 606 18.93 23.14 -25.96
CA LYS A 606 20.11 23.63 -25.25
C LYS A 606 20.03 25.14 -25.05
N ARG A 607 20.24 25.59 -23.83
CA ARG A 607 20.32 27.03 -23.53
C ARG A 607 21.51 27.67 -24.24
N THR A 608 21.27 28.71 -24.98
CA THR A 608 22.29 29.46 -25.75
C THR A 608 22.64 30.79 -25.13
N VAL A 609 21.73 31.34 -24.33
CA VAL A 609 21.85 32.66 -23.68
C VAL A 609 21.68 32.47 -22.17
N ALA A 610 22.49 33.17 -21.39
CA ALA A 610 22.30 33.17 -19.93
C ALA A 610 20.94 33.75 -19.55
N PRO A 611 20.31 33.30 -18.46
CA PRO A 611 19.04 33.86 -18.01
C PRO A 611 19.14 35.38 -17.81
N THR A 612 18.08 36.07 -18.15
CA THR A 612 17.96 37.51 -17.94
C THR A 612 16.80 37.80 -16.97
N ARG A 613 16.82 38.98 -16.34
CA ARG A 613 15.70 39.45 -15.51
C ARG A 613 14.38 39.44 -16.31
N GLU A 614 14.43 39.88 -17.56
CA GLU A 614 13.27 39.95 -18.44
C GLU A 614 12.67 38.55 -18.74
N GLU A 615 13.52 37.53 -18.96
CA GLU A 615 13.09 36.14 -19.11
C GLU A 615 12.41 35.64 -17.83
N VAL A 616 13.01 35.88 -16.68
CA VAL A 616 12.46 35.43 -15.39
C VAL A 616 11.11 36.09 -15.10
N GLU A 617 11.02 37.41 -15.30
CA GLU A 617 9.77 38.17 -15.11
C GLU A 617 8.68 37.71 -16.09
N TYR A 618 9.03 37.39 -17.34
CA TYR A 618 8.09 36.85 -18.33
C TYR A 618 7.43 35.57 -17.82
N TYR A 619 8.23 34.56 -17.43
CA TYR A 619 7.66 33.31 -16.95
C TYR A 619 6.85 33.50 -15.66
N LEU A 620 7.33 34.28 -14.72
CA LEU A 620 6.66 34.50 -13.44
C LEU A 620 5.36 35.28 -13.56
N SER A 621 5.27 36.24 -14.51
CA SER A 621 4.06 37.05 -14.69
C SER A 621 2.81 36.19 -14.93
N ALA A 622 2.96 35.11 -15.69
CA ALA A 622 1.87 34.22 -16.01
C ALA A 622 1.42 33.34 -14.80
N PHE A 623 2.28 33.07 -13.84
CA PHE A 623 1.94 32.29 -12.65
C PHE A 623 1.40 33.16 -11.51
N THR A 624 1.77 34.44 -11.46
CA THR A 624 1.28 35.40 -10.46
C THR A 624 -0.13 35.90 -10.73
N GLU A 625 -0.55 35.97 -11.99
CA GLU A 625 -1.88 36.48 -12.36
C GLU A 625 -3.01 35.52 -12.01
N GLU A 626 -2.77 34.21 -12.05
CA GLU A 626 -3.80 33.20 -11.76
C GLU A 626 -3.84 32.78 -10.28
N ASP A 627 -2.76 32.98 -9.54
CA ASP A 627 -2.65 32.51 -8.16
C ASP A 627 -2.74 33.69 -7.18
N ALA A 628 -3.92 34.32 -7.12
CA ALA A 628 -4.22 35.42 -6.20
C ALA A 628 -4.00 35.06 -4.70
N GLN A 629 -3.80 33.77 -4.36
CA GLN A 629 -3.53 33.35 -3.00
C GLN A 629 -2.07 33.53 -2.56
N TYR A 630 -1.09 33.54 -3.51
CA TYR A 630 0.34 33.56 -3.15
C TYR A 630 1.23 34.46 -4.03
N PRO A 631 0.78 35.64 -4.51
CA PRO A 631 1.58 36.48 -5.41
C PRO A 631 2.90 36.96 -4.78
N GLU A 632 2.92 37.15 -3.46
CA GLU A 632 4.12 37.60 -2.75
C GLU A 632 5.20 36.50 -2.65
N MET A 633 4.82 35.22 -2.58
CA MET A 633 5.77 34.13 -2.47
C MET A 633 6.58 33.93 -3.76
N PHE A 634 5.94 34.01 -4.91
CA PHE A 634 6.63 33.93 -6.20
C PHE A 634 7.57 35.12 -6.41
N SER A 635 7.12 36.33 -6.12
CA SER A 635 7.95 37.53 -6.27
C SER A 635 9.16 37.50 -5.30
N GLN A 636 9.01 37.04 -4.07
CA GLN A 636 10.11 36.92 -3.11
C GLN A 636 11.14 35.87 -3.55
N VAL A 637 10.70 34.69 -4.01
CA VAL A 637 11.60 33.64 -4.52
C VAL A 637 12.34 34.10 -5.76
N ALA A 638 11.68 34.78 -6.66
CA ALA A 638 12.27 35.34 -7.87
C ALA A 638 13.29 36.42 -7.57
N GLU A 639 12.97 37.39 -6.75
CA GLU A 639 13.90 38.46 -6.36
C GLU A 639 15.11 37.88 -5.58
N ALA A 640 14.90 36.89 -4.74
CA ALA A 640 16.01 36.20 -4.07
C ALA A 640 16.92 35.50 -5.08
N TRP A 641 16.34 34.82 -6.07
CA TRP A 641 17.08 34.13 -7.13
C TRP A 641 17.82 35.13 -8.04
N LEU A 642 17.15 36.18 -8.51
CA LEU A 642 17.75 37.26 -9.33
C LEU A 642 18.92 37.92 -8.59
N THR A 643 18.72 38.26 -7.31
CA THR A 643 19.78 38.85 -6.47
C THR A 643 21.00 37.91 -6.34
N ALA A 644 20.75 36.61 -6.13
CA ALA A 644 21.80 35.61 -6.00
C ALA A 644 22.63 35.45 -7.29
N HIS A 645 22.01 35.72 -8.45
CA HIS A 645 22.64 35.62 -9.78
C HIS A 645 23.10 36.97 -10.33
N GLY A 646 22.93 38.06 -9.57
CA GLY A 646 23.38 39.42 -9.97
C GLY A 646 22.56 40.03 -11.11
N LEU A 647 21.30 39.64 -11.24
CA LEU A 647 20.34 40.09 -12.29
C LEU A 647 19.39 41.17 -11.79
#